data_89d960a0383d934a520898e4c01ef0f1
#
_entry.id   89d960a0383d934a520898e4c01ef0f1
#
_cell.length_a   1.000
_cell.length_b   1.000
_cell.length_c   1.000
_cell.angle_alpha   90.00
_cell.angle_beta   90.00
_cell.angle_gamma   90.00
#
_symmetry.space_group_name_H-M   'P 1'
#
loop_
_entity.id
_entity.type
_entity.pdbx_description
1 polymer ?
#
loop_
_entity_poly.entity_id
_entity_poly.type
_entity_poly.pdbx_seq_one_letter_code
_entity_poly.pdbx_strand_id
1 'polypeptide(L)'
;MNKWTRVKFQPNLPLKESGRVTASKEHILLSKEAAKEGMVLLKNEKNLLPLAEGTRIALFGKGSFDYVKGGGGSGDVMVSYVHNLYDGLKMQEGAVQIYEPLSAFYRTDIQHQYENGAAPGMTVEPELSPELADGAKAFADVAVVVISRFSGEGWDRSSIECNNEFNPWDTETTMPKISGEIFPDGDFYLTAREKEMLSMVKERFDDIVVVLNIGGIMDLSWVKNDDRISSALLGWQGGMEGGLAMAELLTGKGNPSGKLADTFAADVNDYPSTANFHESFDYVNYTEDIYVGYRYFETLPGAQKKVIYPFGYGLSYTTFGLDTIAMWETENQIFAEVQVTNTGNLAGKEVVQIYFEAPQGLLKKPARQLAAFAKTRLLQPGETQQIRLSFAKADMASYDDLGKIKKSAYILEKGTYKFYIGTSVRDTKESILTMELAENVITKQLTAHLVPTSLKERMLSDGSFEELPQSACNDMNECVFEKMEPGTEEGITPAVRCCARGTLFDNFGRKQFIDVAEGRLSLDDFMAQLSDDDLIHLLGGQPNVGVSNTFGFGNLPDYGVPSIMTADGPAGLRISGECSMNTTAWPCATLLACTWNPALVQQVGQAGAEEVKENNLAVWLTPAVNIHRNPLCGRNFEYYSEDPLIAGKMGAAMVKGIQSQHIAASVKHFAANNKETNRKHSDSRVSERALREIYLKGFEIIVKEAQPWTIMSSYNAINGHRASENRELLEDVLRGEWGFKGMVTTDWWTRAEHYKEIKAGNDVKMGTGFPERVKKAMEMGQLGRPELEHCARRVLELILKID
;
A
#
# COMPACT_ATOMS: atom_id res chain seq x y z
N MET A 1 9.59 3.58 34.44
CA MET A 1 10.35 4.59 33.64
C MET A 1 9.52 5.87 33.62
N ASN A 2 10.17 7.02 33.67
CA ASN A 2 9.42 8.26 33.55
C ASN A 2 8.82 8.33 32.13
N LYS A 3 7.54 8.71 32.03
CA LYS A 3 6.82 8.89 30.78
C LYS A 3 7.65 9.77 29.81
N TRP A 4 7.65 9.43 28.53
CA TRP A 4 8.37 10.11 27.43
C TRP A 4 9.91 10.19 27.59
N THR A 5 10.52 9.44 28.48
CA THR A 5 11.99 9.42 28.61
C THR A 5 12.65 9.05 27.30
N ARG A 6 12.08 8.07 26.60
CA ARG A 6 12.57 7.56 25.32
C ARG A 6 12.66 8.65 24.26
N VAL A 7 11.62 9.44 24.06
CA VAL A 7 11.57 10.47 22.99
C VAL A 7 12.45 11.69 23.26
N LYS A 8 13.05 11.78 24.45
CA LYS A 8 13.97 12.87 24.83
C LYS A 8 15.43 12.53 24.54
N PHE A 9 15.76 11.27 24.33
CA PHE A 9 17.14 10.82 24.18
C PHE A 9 17.41 10.32 22.77
N GLN A 10 18.39 10.91 22.13
CA GLN A 10 18.98 10.52 20.85
C GLN A 10 20.49 10.38 21.07
N PRO A 11 21.14 9.40 20.52
CA PRO A 11 20.63 8.24 19.82
C PRO A 11 20.12 7.13 20.75
N ASN A 12 19.67 6.14 20.20
CA ASN A 12 19.09 4.87 20.52
C ASN A 12 19.47 4.19 21.83
N LEU A 13 18.46 3.76 22.54
CA LEU A 13 18.61 2.81 23.65
C LEU A 13 18.26 1.41 23.12
N PRO A 14 19.11 0.40 23.28
CA PRO A 14 18.77 -0.98 22.95
C PRO A 14 17.52 -1.43 23.71
N LEU A 15 16.56 -2.03 23.00
CA LEU A 15 15.37 -2.61 23.62
C LEU A 15 15.65 -3.91 24.37
N LYS A 16 16.70 -4.64 23.94
CA LYS A 16 17.13 -5.92 24.52
C LYS A 16 18.50 -5.77 25.16
N GLU A 17 18.71 -6.42 26.28
CA GLU A 17 20.03 -6.48 26.95
C GLU A 17 21.10 -7.08 26.03
N SER A 18 20.71 -7.99 25.12
CA SER A 18 21.58 -8.66 24.14
C SER A 18 22.04 -7.80 22.95
N GLY A 19 21.60 -6.55 22.84
CA GLY A 19 22.00 -5.64 21.77
C GLY A 19 20.84 -4.98 21.04
N ARG A 20 21.13 -4.34 19.89
CA ARG A 20 20.16 -3.62 19.08
C ARG A 20 19.21 -4.54 18.32
N VAL A 21 17.95 -4.10 18.14
CA VAL A 21 16.96 -4.78 17.27
C VAL A 21 16.94 -4.22 15.86
N THR A 22 17.31 -2.94 15.66
CA THR A 22 17.39 -2.29 14.35
C THR A 22 18.35 -3.05 13.44
N ALA A 23 17.82 -3.53 12.32
CA ALA A 23 18.51 -4.41 11.36
C ALA A 23 19.14 -5.66 12.04
N SER A 24 18.45 -6.21 13.04
CA SER A 24 18.90 -7.45 13.69
C SER A 24 18.76 -8.65 12.76
N LYS A 25 19.49 -9.71 13.04
CA LYS A 25 19.40 -10.96 12.25
C LYS A 25 17.99 -11.53 12.25
N GLU A 26 17.27 -11.41 13.37
CA GLU A 26 15.89 -11.86 13.53
C GLU A 26 14.94 -11.06 12.61
N HIS A 27 15.09 -9.73 12.55
CA HIS A 27 14.28 -8.87 11.68
C HIS A 27 14.58 -9.14 10.20
N ILE A 28 15.86 -9.25 9.84
CA ILE A 28 16.29 -9.58 8.48
C ILE A 28 15.75 -10.95 8.05
N LEU A 29 15.82 -11.97 8.95
CA LEU A 29 15.25 -13.28 8.69
C LEU A 29 13.73 -13.21 8.49
N LEU A 30 13.01 -12.47 9.35
CA LEU A 30 11.57 -12.29 9.20
C LEU A 30 11.23 -11.60 7.88
N SER A 31 12.01 -10.59 7.45
CA SER A 31 11.85 -9.93 6.16
C SER A 31 11.99 -10.94 5.02
N LYS A 32 13.03 -11.79 5.04
CA LYS A 32 13.21 -12.84 4.04
C LYS A 32 12.04 -13.85 4.00
N GLU A 33 11.61 -14.33 5.16
CA GLU A 33 10.50 -15.29 5.22
C GLU A 33 9.17 -14.65 4.76
N ALA A 34 8.92 -13.38 5.09
CA ALA A 34 7.76 -12.66 4.60
C ALA A 34 7.79 -12.46 3.08
N ALA A 35 8.96 -12.14 2.51
CA ALA A 35 9.15 -12.07 1.06
C ALA A 35 8.86 -13.41 0.40
N LYS A 36 9.45 -14.49 0.92
CA LYS A 36 9.29 -15.84 0.40
C LYS A 36 7.84 -16.31 0.43
N GLU A 37 7.08 -15.98 1.49
CA GLU A 37 5.68 -16.37 1.61
C GLU A 37 4.74 -15.63 0.65
N GLY A 38 5.10 -14.41 0.24
CA GLY A 38 4.29 -13.60 -0.67
C GLY A 38 4.64 -13.76 -2.16
N MET A 39 5.81 -14.30 -2.50
CA MET A 39 6.20 -14.54 -3.89
C MET A 39 5.27 -15.54 -4.55
N VAL A 40 4.87 -15.27 -5.80
CA VAL A 40 3.83 -16.01 -6.50
C VAL A 40 4.40 -16.83 -7.65
N LEU A 41 4.20 -18.13 -7.61
CA LEU A 41 4.52 -19.00 -8.74
C LEU A 41 3.41 -18.89 -9.78
N LEU A 42 3.71 -18.27 -10.92
CA LEU A 42 2.73 -18.00 -11.99
C LEU A 42 2.61 -19.14 -13.00
N LYS A 43 3.70 -19.86 -13.24
CA LYS A 43 3.79 -20.94 -14.20
C LYS A 43 4.81 -21.99 -13.74
N ASN A 44 4.51 -23.28 -13.86
CA ASN A 44 5.45 -24.37 -13.61
C ASN A 44 5.07 -25.60 -14.41
N GLU A 45 5.33 -25.54 -15.70
CA GLU A 45 5.10 -26.65 -16.61
C GLU A 45 6.28 -27.63 -16.53
N LYS A 46 6.02 -28.90 -16.85
CA LYS A 46 7.00 -30.00 -16.74
C LYS A 46 7.61 -30.16 -15.32
N ASN A 47 7.09 -29.49 -14.31
CA ASN A 47 7.64 -29.45 -12.94
C ASN A 47 9.14 -29.05 -12.93
N LEU A 48 9.52 -28.07 -13.76
CA LEU A 48 10.91 -27.60 -13.86
C LEU A 48 11.40 -27.00 -12.54
N LEU A 49 10.53 -26.32 -11.82
CA LEU A 49 10.82 -25.83 -10.47
C LEU A 49 10.23 -26.77 -9.41
N PRO A 50 10.93 -26.97 -8.30
CA PRO A 50 12.26 -26.42 -7.98
C PRO A 50 13.35 -27.06 -8.85
N LEU A 51 14.42 -26.29 -9.16
CA LEU A 51 15.58 -26.77 -9.90
C LEU A 51 16.24 -27.94 -9.14
N ALA A 52 16.60 -29.00 -9.87
CA ALA A 52 17.31 -30.12 -9.29
C ALA A 52 18.71 -29.68 -8.82
N GLU A 53 19.23 -30.33 -7.78
CA GLU A 53 20.57 -30.08 -7.28
C GLU A 53 21.64 -30.26 -8.36
N GLY A 54 22.54 -29.29 -8.47
CA GLY A 54 23.61 -29.26 -9.45
C GLY A 54 23.17 -28.82 -10.86
N THR A 55 21.91 -28.41 -11.07
CA THR A 55 21.44 -27.89 -12.37
C THR A 55 22.34 -26.74 -12.83
N ARG A 56 22.76 -26.81 -14.09
CA ARG A 56 23.57 -25.76 -14.74
C ARG A 56 22.64 -24.71 -15.33
N ILE A 57 22.84 -23.46 -14.89
CA ILE A 57 21.98 -22.34 -15.29
C ILE A 57 22.79 -21.19 -15.91
N ALA A 58 22.12 -20.40 -16.74
CA ALA A 58 22.63 -19.13 -17.23
C ALA A 58 21.64 -18.02 -16.85
N LEU A 59 22.12 -16.96 -16.20
CA LEU A 59 21.33 -15.82 -15.78
C LEU A 59 21.33 -14.75 -16.87
N PHE A 60 20.19 -14.46 -17.43
CA PHE A 60 19.93 -13.43 -18.43
C PHE A 60 19.13 -12.27 -17.85
N GLY A 61 19.35 -11.09 -18.37
CA GLY A 61 18.60 -9.90 -18.01
C GLY A 61 19.28 -9.08 -16.90
N LYS A 62 19.22 -7.77 -17.07
CA LYS A 62 19.78 -6.79 -16.12
C LYS A 62 19.32 -7.03 -14.68
N GLY A 63 18.06 -7.46 -14.51
CA GLY A 63 17.45 -7.68 -13.20
C GLY A 63 18.15 -8.74 -12.34
N SER A 64 19.05 -9.55 -12.91
CA SER A 64 19.88 -10.48 -12.13
C SER A 64 20.86 -9.74 -11.21
N PHE A 65 21.25 -8.51 -11.54
CA PHE A 65 22.14 -7.63 -10.77
C PHE A 65 21.51 -6.30 -10.41
N ASP A 66 20.66 -5.72 -11.28
CA ASP A 66 19.87 -4.52 -11.00
C ASP A 66 18.61 -4.89 -10.22
N TYR A 67 18.80 -5.28 -8.97
CA TYR A 67 17.71 -5.72 -8.09
C TYR A 67 17.02 -4.53 -7.44
N VAL A 68 15.70 -4.50 -7.52
CA VAL A 68 14.83 -3.50 -6.92
C VAL A 68 14.29 -4.02 -5.58
N LYS A 69 14.86 -3.52 -4.47
CA LYS A 69 14.44 -3.91 -3.11
C LYS A 69 13.08 -3.36 -2.70
N GLY A 70 12.73 -2.18 -3.22
CA GLY A 70 11.52 -1.41 -2.90
C GLY A 70 11.38 -0.23 -3.85
N GLY A 71 10.27 0.52 -3.77
CA GLY A 71 10.04 1.71 -4.58
C GLY A 71 10.74 2.95 -4.02
N GLY A 72 10.70 4.04 -4.81
CA GLY A 72 11.33 5.32 -4.47
C GLY A 72 10.49 6.24 -3.60
N GLY A 73 11.07 7.36 -3.18
CA GLY A 73 10.41 8.35 -2.33
C GLY A 73 10.39 7.92 -0.86
N SER A 74 9.27 8.14 -0.17
CA SER A 74 9.10 7.76 1.24
C SER A 74 9.23 6.25 1.49
N GLY A 75 9.05 5.43 0.44
CA GLY A 75 9.24 3.97 0.49
C GLY A 75 10.68 3.51 0.41
N ASP A 76 11.66 4.40 0.13
CA ASP A 76 13.05 4.00 0.05
C ASP A 76 13.70 3.91 1.44
N VAL A 77 14.31 2.76 1.73
CA VAL A 77 14.91 2.41 3.03
C VAL A 77 16.41 2.26 2.89
N MET A 78 17.17 2.87 3.77
CA MET A 78 18.64 2.73 3.82
C MET A 78 19.02 1.41 4.49
N VAL A 79 19.74 0.58 3.76
CA VAL A 79 20.17 -0.76 4.22
C VAL A 79 21.69 -0.93 4.07
N SER A 80 22.27 -1.80 4.87
CA SER A 80 23.72 -2.09 4.80
C SER A 80 24.12 -2.88 3.56
N TYR A 81 23.20 -3.66 3.02
CA TYR A 81 23.37 -4.47 1.81
C TYR A 81 22.02 -4.84 1.21
N VAL A 82 22.07 -5.36 0.01
CA VAL A 82 20.93 -5.97 -0.68
C VAL A 82 21.45 -7.24 -1.36
N HIS A 83 20.76 -8.35 -1.19
CA HIS A 83 21.03 -9.54 -1.98
C HIS A 83 20.18 -9.55 -3.26
N ASN A 84 20.85 -9.50 -4.43
CA ASN A 84 20.19 -9.75 -5.71
C ASN A 84 20.04 -11.27 -5.95
N LEU A 85 19.45 -11.66 -7.08
CA LEU A 85 19.23 -13.09 -7.37
C LEU A 85 20.55 -13.86 -7.53
N TYR A 86 21.56 -13.28 -8.19
CA TYR A 86 22.86 -13.93 -8.32
C TYR A 86 23.50 -14.20 -6.97
N ASP A 87 23.52 -13.22 -6.08
CA ASP A 87 24.06 -13.37 -4.72
C ASP A 87 23.30 -14.46 -3.95
N GLY A 88 21.97 -14.42 -4.04
CA GLY A 88 21.11 -15.42 -3.40
C GLY A 88 21.40 -16.84 -3.89
N LEU A 89 21.57 -17.03 -5.19
CA LEU A 89 21.91 -18.34 -5.78
C LEU A 89 23.32 -18.81 -5.37
N LYS A 90 24.30 -17.91 -5.31
CA LYS A 90 25.66 -18.23 -4.85
C LYS A 90 25.68 -18.66 -3.37
N MET A 91 24.77 -18.13 -2.54
CA MET A 91 24.61 -18.52 -1.14
C MET A 91 23.96 -19.91 -0.99
N GLN A 92 23.38 -20.47 -2.06
CA GLN A 92 22.83 -21.83 -2.09
C GLN A 92 23.91 -22.82 -2.57
N GLU A 93 24.94 -23.04 -1.74
CA GLU A 93 26.10 -23.90 -2.09
C GLU A 93 25.67 -25.26 -2.67
N GLY A 94 26.17 -25.59 -3.86
CA GLY A 94 25.89 -26.83 -4.57
C GLY A 94 24.52 -26.95 -5.23
N ALA A 95 23.58 -26.05 -4.96
CA ALA A 95 22.24 -26.16 -5.49
C ALA A 95 22.19 -25.98 -7.03
N VAL A 96 22.96 -25.00 -7.54
CA VAL A 96 23.07 -24.75 -8.99
C VAL A 96 24.51 -24.40 -9.38
N GLN A 97 24.83 -24.57 -10.66
CA GLN A 97 26.08 -24.11 -11.27
C GLN A 97 25.76 -22.98 -12.25
N ILE A 98 26.35 -21.80 -12.02
CA ILE A 98 26.07 -20.60 -12.80
C ILE A 98 27.12 -20.40 -13.90
N TYR A 99 26.69 -20.02 -15.11
CA TYR A 99 27.58 -19.63 -16.20
C TYR A 99 28.18 -18.24 -15.93
N GLU A 100 29.35 -18.23 -15.34
CA GLU A 100 30.02 -17.02 -14.83
C GLU A 100 30.34 -15.95 -15.91
N PRO A 101 30.73 -16.30 -17.17
CA PRO A 101 31.02 -15.28 -18.17
C PRO A 101 29.82 -14.34 -18.44
N LEU A 102 28.59 -14.88 -18.48
CA LEU A 102 27.39 -14.10 -18.67
C LEU A 102 27.09 -13.24 -17.44
N SER A 103 27.26 -13.81 -16.24
CA SER A 103 27.09 -13.07 -14.98
C SER A 103 28.08 -11.91 -14.85
N ALA A 104 29.32 -12.12 -15.28
CA ALA A 104 30.35 -11.10 -15.29
C ALA A 104 30.01 -9.96 -16.28
N PHE A 105 29.48 -10.28 -17.45
CA PHE A 105 29.00 -9.32 -18.43
C PHE A 105 27.94 -8.40 -17.82
N TYR A 106 26.84 -8.94 -17.29
CA TYR A 106 25.75 -8.14 -16.69
C TYR A 106 26.23 -7.34 -15.50
N ARG A 107 27.03 -7.94 -14.61
CA ARG A 107 27.58 -7.25 -13.44
C ARG A 107 28.41 -6.03 -13.84
N THR A 108 29.28 -6.17 -14.82
CA THR A 108 30.16 -5.10 -15.27
C THR A 108 29.38 -3.97 -15.91
N ASP A 109 28.39 -4.31 -16.76
CA ASP A 109 27.58 -3.31 -17.44
C ASP A 109 26.71 -2.53 -16.43
N ILE A 110 25.99 -3.22 -15.55
CA ILE A 110 25.15 -2.57 -14.53
C ILE A 110 25.98 -1.70 -13.58
N GLN A 111 27.15 -2.16 -13.16
CA GLN A 111 28.06 -1.36 -12.34
C GLN A 111 28.48 -0.08 -13.09
N HIS A 112 28.82 -0.19 -14.36
CA HIS A 112 29.15 0.96 -15.18
C HIS A 112 27.97 1.94 -15.32
N GLN A 113 26.74 1.45 -15.49
CA GLN A 113 25.55 2.31 -15.53
C GLN A 113 25.33 3.04 -14.20
N TYR A 114 25.54 2.38 -13.05
CA TYR A 114 25.47 3.02 -11.73
C TYR A 114 26.55 4.08 -11.54
N GLU A 115 27.76 3.82 -11.97
CA GLU A 115 28.87 4.79 -11.94
C GLU A 115 28.59 6.03 -12.81
N ASN A 116 27.75 5.87 -13.84
CA ASN A 116 27.25 6.97 -14.67
C ASN A 116 25.94 7.60 -14.17
N GLY A 117 25.49 7.24 -12.97
CA GLY A 117 24.39 7.90 -12.28
C GLY A 117 23.02 7.26 -12.46
N ALA A 118 22.93 6.07 -13.04
CA ALA A 118 21.66 5.33 -13.07
C ALA A 118 21.25 4.92 -11.64
N ALA A 119 19.99 5.10 -11.34
CA ALA A 119 19.42 4.61 -10.08
C ALA A 119 19.10 3.11 -10.18
N PRO A 120 19.08 2.36 -9.04
CA PRO A 120 18.63 0.98 -9.02
C PRO A 120 17.24 0.83 -9.66
N GLY A 121 17.10 -0.16 -10.54
CA GLY A 121 15.88 -0.40 -11.33
C GLY A 121 15.75 0.48 -12.58
N MET A 122 16.56 1.51 -12.71
CA MET A 122 16.55 2.48 -13.83
C MET A 122 17.78 2.33 -14.75
N THR A 123 18.29 1.12 -14.86
CA THR A 123 19.31 0.77 -15.85
C THR A 123 18.65 0.28 -17.14
N VAL A 124 19.39 0.30 -18.23
CA VAL A 124 18.95 -0.22 -19.54
C VAL A 124 19.45 -1.65 -19.71
N GLU A 125 18.63 -2.52 -20.34
CA GLU A 125 19.08 -3.85 -20.75
C GLU A 125 20.24 -3.76 -21.74
N PRO A 126 21.44 -4.35 -21.44
CA PRO A 126 22.57 -4.26 -22.34
C PRO A 126 22.39 -5.13 -23.59
N GLU A 127 23.14 -4.78 -24.64
CA GLU A 127 23.17 -5.57 -25.86
C GLU A 127 23.93 -6.88 -25.67
N LEU A 128 23.22 -8.00 -25.76
CA LEU A 128 23.76 -9.35 -25.61
C LEU A 128 24.39 -9.81 -26.94
N SER A 129 25.64 -10.27 -26.92
CA SER A 129 26.25 -10.85 -28.12
C SER A 129 25.80 -12.31 -28.35
N PRO A 130 25.67 -12.73 -29.64
CA PRO A 130 25.38 -14.12 -29.97
C PRO A 130 26.40 -15.11 -29.39
N GLU A 131 27.69 -14.76 -29.39
CA GLU A 131 28.77 -15.62 -28.90
C GLU A 131 28.64 -15.90 -27.40
N LEU A 132 28.23 -14.87 -26.63
CA LEU A 132 28.02 -15.03 -25.19
C LEU A 132 26.80 -15.90 -24.91
N ALA A 133 25.72 -15.73 -25.70
CA ALA A 133 24.52 -16.56 -25.61
C ALA A 133 24.79 -18.03 -26.03
N ASP A 134 25.62 -18.24 -27.05
CA ASP A 134 26.06 -19.60 -27.49
C ASP A 134 26.90 -20.26 -26.40
N GLY A 135 27.82 -19.53 -25.76
CA GLY A 135 28.60 -20.00 -24.62
C GLY A 135 27.73 -20.38 -23.43
N ALA A 136 26.68 -19.57 -23.15
CA ALA A 136 25.73 -19.87 -22.11
C ALA A 136 24.97 -21.18 -22.40
N LYS A 137 24.50 -21.39 -23.64
CA LYS A 137 23.84 -22.64 -24.06
C LYS A 137 24.76 -23.85 -24.00
N ALA A 138 26.03 -23.69 -24.37
CA ALA A 138 26.99 -24.79 -24.30
C ALA A 138 27.25 -25.26 -22.86
N PHE A 139 27.09 -24.39 -21.88
CA PHE A 139 27.28 -24.70 -20.47
C PHE A 139 25.97 -25.11 -19.79
N ALA A 140 24.88 -24.34 -19.97
CA ALA A 140 23.69 -24.40 -19.14
C ALA A 140 22.57 -25.25 -19.75
N ASP A 141 21.86 -25.95 -18.89
CA ASP A 141 20.64 -26.72 -19.25
C ASP A 141 19.40 -25.83 -19.22
N VAL A 142 19.36 -24.84 -18.29
CA VAL A 142 18.23 -23.95 -18.06
C VAL A 142 18.67 -22.49 -18.16
N ALA A 143 17.88 -21.68 -18.86
CA ALA A 143 18.01 -20.22 -18.84
C ALA A 143 17.12 -19.64 -17.75
N VAL A 144 17.64 -18.70 -16.95
CA VAL A 144 16.90 -17.92 -15.98
C VAL A 144 16.89 -16.46 -16.44
N VAL A 145 15.74 -15.95 -16.85
CA VAL A 145 15.57 -14.57 -17.34
C VAL A 145 14.97 -13.71 -16.25
N VAL A 146 15.64 -12.61 -15.91
CA VAL A 146 15.24 -11.73 -14.82
C VAL A 146 14.84 -10.35 -15.35
N ILE A 147 13.59 -9.99 -15.15
CA ILE A 147 13.05 -8.67 -15.52
C ILE A 147 12.82 -7.84 -14.26
N SER A 148 13.29 -6.60 -14.26
CA SER A 148 13.09 -5.65 -13.16
C SER A 148 12.34 -4.40 -13.61
N ARG A 149 11.50 -3.84 -12.70
CA ARG A 149 10.78 -2.56 -12.88
C ARG A 149 10.77 -1.81 -11.56
N PHE A 150 11.00 -0.51 -11.67
CA PHE A 150 11.01 0.43 -10.55
C PHE A 150 9.93 1.48 -10.72
N SER A 151 9.31 1.89 -9.62
CA SER A 151 8.43 3.04 -9.56
C SER A 151 8.56 3.74 -8.22
N GLY A 152 7.98 4.91 -8.06
CA GLY A 152 8.17 5.68 -6.85
C GLY A 152 7.14 6.78 -6.64
N GLU A 153 7.29 7.44 -5.52
CA GLU A 153 6.48 8.58 -5.13
C GLU A 153 6.77 9.81 -6.00
N GLY A 154 5.72 10.59 -6.28
CA GLY A 154 5.79 11.85 -7.01
C GLY A 154 5.78 11.70 -8.53
N TRP A 155 5.60 10.49 -9.07
CA TRP A 155 5.52 10.24 -10.50
C TRP A 155 4.77 8.94 -10.81
N ASP A 156 4.06 8.92 -11.94
CA ASP A 156 3.40 7.74 -12.46
C ASP A 156 4.30 7.00 -13.46
N ARG A 157 4.04 5.71 -13.64
CA ARG A 157 4.78 4.86 -14.58
C ARG A 157 4.60 5.35 -16.01
N SER A 158 5.65 5.24 -16.82
CA SER A 158 5.63 5.71 -18.21
C SER A 158 4.63 4.93 -19.07
N SER A 159 3.94 5.64 -19.97
CA SER A 159 3.06 5.09 -21.00
C SER A 159 3.21 5.92 -22.28
N ILE A 160 2.81 5.35 -23.43
CA ILE A 160 2.84 6.06 -24.71
C ILE A 160 1.98 7.33 -24.68
N GLU A 161 0.87 7.30 -23.93
CA GLU A 161 -0.09 8.40 -23.83
C GLU A 161 0.35 9.47 -22.83
N CYS A 162 1.32 9.17 -22.00
CA CYS A 162 1.88 10.13 -21.07
C CYS A 162 2.76 11.10 -21.85
N ASN A 163 2.18 12.18 -22.36
CA ASN A 163 2.96 13.32 -22.74
C ASN A 163 3.71 13.79 -21.49
N ASN A 164 5.02 13.54 -21.45
CA ASN A 164 5.94 14.00 -20.44
C ASN A 164 6.07 15.54 -20.42
N GLU A 165 4.99 16.26 -20.71
CA GLU A 165 4.89 17.68 -20.47
C GLU A 165 4.80 17.91 -18.97
N PHE A 166 5.98 18.04 -18.38
CA PHE A 166 6.14 18.41 -16.99
C PHE A 166 5.42 19.72 -16.69
N ASN A 167 4.53 19.69 -15.72
CA ASN A 167 4.23 20.89 -14.99
C ASN A 167 5.47 21.22 -14.11
N PRO A 168 6.17 22.34 -14.35
CA PRO A 168 7.32 22.73 -13.54
C PRO A 168 7.02 22.91 -12.05
N TRP A 169 5.74 22.96 -11.67
CA TRP A 169 5.27 23.10 -10.29
C TRP A 169 5.13 21.78 -9.52
N ASP A 170 5.13 20.63 -10.24
CA ASP A 170 4.90 19.30 -9.63
C ASP A 170 6.09 18.35 -9.83
N THR A 171 7.21 18.87 -10.33
CA THR A 171 8.43 18.09 -10.51
C THR A 171 9.19 17.95 -9.20
N GLU A 172 8.70 17.06 -8.35
CA GLU A 172 9.48 16.62 -7.18
C GLU A 172 10.67 15.75 -7.61
N THR A 173 10.70 15.29 -8.88
CA THR A 173 11.69 14.33 -9.36
C THR A 173 11.91 14.40 -10.88
N THR A 174 13.11 14.03 -11.33
CA THR A 174 13.43 13.83 -12.75
C THR A 174 13.10 12.42 -13.26
N MET A 175 12.59 11.55 -12.40
CA MET A 175 12.38 10.14 -12.69
C MET A 175 11.42 9.86 -13.85
N PRO A 176 10.31 10.61 -14.06
CA PRO A 176 9.43 10.37 -15.20
C PRO A 176 10.16 10.53 -16.55
N LYS A 177 11.05 11.54 -16.67
CA LYS A 177 11.83 11.74 -17.89
C LYS A 177 12.77 10.56 -18.12
N ILE A 178 13.50 10.15 -17.09
CA ILE A 178 14.42 9.01 -17.15
C ILE A 178 13.65 7.74 -17.50
N SER A 179 12.50 7.51 -16.86
CA SER A 179 11.64 6.36 -17.14
C SER A 179 11.14 6.35 -18.59
N GLY A 180 10.70 7.50 -19.12
CA GLY A 180 10.26 7.61 -20.51
C GLY A 180 11.39 7.38 -21.54
N GLU A 181 12.63 7.75 -21.22
CA GLU A 181 13.80 7.47 -22.06
C GLU A 181 14.15 5.97 -22.08
N ILE A 182 14.02 5.27 -20.94
CA ILE A 182 14.29 3.83 -20.82
C ILE A 182 13.14 3.01 -21.43
N PHE A 183 11.90 3.43 -21.24
CA PHE A 183 10.68 2.73 -21.62
C PHE A 183 9.84 3.57 -22.60
N PRO A 184 10.29 3.79 -23.85
CA PRO A 184 9.59 4.67 -24.80
C PRO A 184 8.18 4.18 -25.16
N ASP A 185 7.94 2.85 -25.08
CA ASP A 185 6.64 2.23 -25.29
C ASP A 185 5.84 2.05 -23.96
N GLY A 186 6.35 2.60 -22.85
CA GLY A 186 5.85 2.42 -21.51
C GLY A 186 6.48 1.22 -20.78
N ASP A 187 6.59 1.34 -19.45
CA ASP A 187 7.24 0.31 -18.62
C ASP A 187 6.33 -0.90 -18.31
N PHE A 188 5.06 -0.81 -18.73
CA PHE A 188 4.13 -1.94 -18.69
C PHE A 188 4.54 -3.07 -19.64
N TYR A 189 5.31 -2.78 -20.68
CA TYR A 189 5.74 -3.73 -21.70
C TYR A 189 7.25 -4.01 -21.61
N LEU A 190 7.69 -5.06 -22.30
CA LEU A 190 9.12 -5.31 -22.52
C LEU A 190 9.70 -4.26 -23.48
N THR A 191 10.89 -3.76 -23.15
CA THR A 191 11.67 -2.90 -24.05
C THR A 191 12.14 -3.66 -25.29
N ALA A 192 12.56 -2.95 -26.32
CA ALA A 192 13.14 -3.55 -27.53
C ALA A 192 14.34 -4.46 -27.18
N ARG A 193 15.23 -4.00 -26.29
CA ARG A 193 16.40 -4.77 -25.85
C ARG A 193 16.04 -6.02 -25.07
N GLU A 194 15.04 -5.93 -24.17
CA GLU A 194 14.54 -7.11 -23.47
C GLU A 194 13.91 -8.12 -24.43
N LYS A 195 13.16 -7.68 -25.46
CA LYS A 195 12.62 -8.54 -26.50
C LYS A 195 13.71 -9.22 -27.34
N GLU A 196 14.77 -8.49 -27.70
CA GLU A 196 15.94 -9.02 -28.41
C GLU A 196 16.65 -10.09 -27.57
N MET A 197 16.98 -9.80 -26.32
CA MET A 197 17.57 -10.75 -25.39
C MET A 197 16.70 -11.99 -25.24
N LEU A 198 15.40 -11.83 -25.02
CA LEU A 198 14.47 -12.95 -24.86
C LEU A 198 14.37 -13.78 -26.14
N SER A 199 14.42 -13.18 -27.33
CA SER A 199 14.45 -13.91 -28.60
C SER A 199 15.71 -14.77 -28.71
N MET A 200 16.89 -14.24 -28.39
CA MET A 200 18.14 -15.00 -28.39
C MET A 200 18.10 -16.18 -27.41
N VAL A 201 17.50 -15.99 -26.25
CA VAL A 201 17.34 -17.06 -25.25
C VAL A 201 16.39 -18.15 -25.80
N LYS A 202 15.25 -17.77 -26.35
CA LYS A 202 14.26 -18.69 -26.92
C LYS A 202 14.78 -19.49 -28.11
N GLU A 203 15.70 -18.96 -28.89
CA GLU A 203 16.34 -19.68 -30.00
C GLU A 203 17.26 -20.81 -29.51
N ARG A 204 17.74 -20.73 -28.27
CA ARG A 204 18.76 -21.62 -27.72
C ARG A 204 18.25 -22.57 -26.63
N PHE A 205 17.28 -22.14 -25.84
CA PHE A 205 16.83 -22.87 -24.66
C PHE A 205 15.37 -23.34 -24.82
N ASP A 206 15.10 -24.58 -24.44
CA ASP A 206 13.76 -25.17 -24.39
C ASP A 206 13.12 -25.08 -23.01
N ASP A 207 13.95 -24.85 -21.99
CA ASP A 207 13.52 -24.68 -20.61
C ASP A 207 14.01 -23.34 -20.08
N ILE A 208 13.06 -22.41 -19.95
CA ILE A 208 13.30 -21.05 -19.50
C ILE A 208 12.50 -20.81 -18.22
N VAL A 209 13.18 -20.30 -17.21
CA VAL A 209 12.57 -19.79 -15.97
C VAL A 209 12.58 -18.28 -16.03
N VAL A 210 11.43 -17.65 -15.82
CA VAL A 210 11.32 -16.19 -15.71
C VAL A 210 11.20 -15.79 -14.25
N VAL A 211 11.97 -14.79 -13.83
CA VAL A 211 11.89 -14.17 -12.50
C VAL A 211 11.54 -12.70 -12.66
N LEU A 212 10.51 -12.25 -11.97
CA LEU A 212 9.97 -10.90 -12.09
C LEU A 212 10.18 -10.13 -10.78
N ASN A 213 11.10 -9.16 -10.82
CA ASN A 213 11.36 -8.23 -9.71
C ASN A 213 10.75 -6.86 -10.06
N ILE A 214 9.45 -6.72 -9.84
CA ILE A 214 8.66 -5.58 -10.31
C ILE A 214 7.87 -4.93 -9.17
N GLY A 215 7.62 -3.63 -9.27
CA GLY A 215 6.86 -2.86 -8.28
C GLY A 215 5.37 -2.70 -8.62
N GLY A 216 4.94 -3.13 -9.79
CA GLY A 216 3.57 -3.03 -10.26
C GLY A 216 3.30 -3.99 -11.42
N ILE A 217 2.04 -4.10 -11.81
CA ILE A 217 1.58 -4.99 -12.88
C ILE A 217 2.25 -4.62 -14.21
N MET A 218 2.60 -5.64 -15.02
CA MET A 218 3.08 -5.50 -16.38
C MET A 218 2.46 -6.59 -17.29
N ASP A 219 2.60 -6.45 -18.62
CA ASP A 219 2.20 -7.50 -19.55
C ASP A 219 3.02 -8.78 -19.31
N LEU A 220 2.33 -9.86 -19.05
CA LEU A 220 2.88 -11.20 -18.91
C LEU A 220 2.31 -12.19 -19.94
N SER A 221 1.70 -11.70 -21.01
CA SER A 221 1.19 -12.56 -22.11
C SER A 221 2.29 -13.38 -22.76
N TRP A 222 3.50 -12.80 -22.89
CA TRP A 222 4.69 -13.46 -23.38
C TRP A 222 5.21 -14.59 -22.48
N VAL A 223 4.88 -14.55 -21.17
CA VAL A 223 5.16 -15.64 -20.22
C VAL A 223 4.11 -16.74 -20.36
N LYS A 224 2.82 -16.35 -20.35
CA LYS A 224 1.71 -17.28 -20.32
C LYS A 224 1.61 -18.12 -21.60
N ASN A 225 1.83 -17.47 -22.75
CA ASN A 225 1.51 -18.03 -24.07
C ASN A 225 2.71 -18.69 -24.79
N ASP A 226 3.91 -18.71 -24.19
CA ASP A 226 5.10 -19.32 -24.81
C ASP A 226 5.46 -20.62 -24.07
N ASP A 227 5.40 -21.75 -24.77
CA ASP A 227 5.66 -23.08 -24.21
C ASP A 227 7.13 -23.31 -23.83
N ARG A 228 8.07 -22.50 -24.34
CA ARG A 228 9.49 -22.54 -23.96
C ARG A 228 9.75 -21.90 -22.59
N ILE A 229 8.87 -21.02 -22.16
CA ILE A 229 8.90 -20.51 -20.79
C ILE A 229 8.20 -21.53 -19.90
N SER A 230 8.99 -22.43 -19.33
CA SER A 230 8.49 -23.55 -18.53
C SER A 230 8.03 -23.13 -17.15
N SER A 231 8.63 -22.07 -16.57
CA SER A 231 8.28 -21.61 -15.22
C SER A 231 8.41 -20.10 -15.09
N ALA A 232 7.62 -19.51 -14.18
CA ALA A 232 7.69 -18.09 -13.87
C ALA A 232 7.40 -17.83 -12.38
N LEU A 233 8.29 -17.10 -11.72
CA LEU A 233 8.19 -16.65 -10.34
C LEU A 233 8.08 -15.13 -10.29
N LEU A 234 7.00 -14.64 -9.73
CA LEU A 234 6.81 -13.22 -9.43
C LEU A 234 7.34 -12.92 -8.02
N GLY A 235 8.49 -12.26 -7.97
CA GLY A 235 9.18 -11.90 -6.73
C GLY A 235 8.77 -10.55 -6.16
N TRP A 236 8.06 -9.72 -6.94
CA TRP A 236 7.75 -8.33 -6.57
C TRP A 236 9.01 -7.57 -6.11
N GLN A 237 8.88 -6.69 -5.12
CA GLN A 237 9.98 -5.99 -4.46
C GLN A 237 10.14 -6.58 -3.04
N GLY A 238 11.09 -7.48 -2.89
CA GLY A 238 11.22 -8.37 -1.73
C GLY A 238 12.03 -7.82 -0.55
N GLY A 239 12.28 -6.51 -0.48
CA GLY A 239 13.13 -5.95 0.57
C GLY A 239 14.61 -6.33 0.39
N MET A 240 15.40 -6.20 1.45
CA MET A 240 16.84 -6.40 1.37
C MET A 240 17.27 -7.85 1.07
N GLU A 241 16.43 -8.82 1.39
CA GLU A 241 16.70 -10.27 1.24
C GLU A 241 15.87 -10.91 0.11
N GLY A 242 15.20 -10.11 -0.72
CA GLY A 242 14.32 -10.65 -1.75
C GLY A 242 15.02 -11.53 -2.78
N GLY A 243 16.26 -11.21 -3.18
CA GLY A 243 17.04 -12.06 -4.08
C GLY A 243 17.39 -13.42 -3.47
N LEU A 244 17.71 -13.48 -2.18
CA LEU A 244 17.91 -14.73 -1.46
C LEU A 244 16.61 -15.52 -1.32
N ALA A 245 15.48 -14.85 -1.04
CA ALA A 245 14.16 -15.48 -0.98
C ALA A 245 13.77 -16.11 -2.32
N MET A 246 13.99 -15.41 -3.45
CA MET A 246 13.80 -15.94 -4.80
C MET A 246 14.67 -17.18 -5.03
N ALA A 247 15.96 -17.09 -4.69
CA ALA A 247 16.91 -18.20 -4.85
C ALA A 247 16.48 -19.44 -4.04
N GLU A 248 16.04 -19.26 -2.80
CA GLU A 248 15.53 -20.35 -1.96
C GLU A 248 14.29 -21.02 -2.58
N LEU A 249 13.38 -20.25 -3.19
CA LEU A 249 12.24 -20.81 -3.89
C LEU A 249 12.68 -21.57 -5.16
N LEU A 250 13.53 -20.98 -5.98
CA LEU A 250 14.01 -21.62 -7.21
C LEU A 250 14.74 -22.94 -6.94
N THR A 251 15.43 -23.05 -5.81
CA THR A 251 16.24 -24.25 -5.44
C THR A 251 15.51 -25.21 -4.48
N GLY A 252 14.23 -24.98 -4.19
CA GLY A 252 13.42 -25.88 -3.37
C GLY A 252 13.64 -25.80 -1.86
N LYS A 253 14.40 -24.80 -1.36
CA LYS A 253 14.50 -24.52 0.09
C LYS A 253 13.25 -23.81 0.66
N GLY A 254 12.22 -23.65 -0.16
CA GLY A 254 10.90 -23.17 0.18
C GLY A 254 9.90 -23.64 -0.86
N ASN A 255 8.62 -23.56 -0.53
CA ASN A 255 7.52 -23.85 -1.44
C ASN A 255 6.69 -22.59 -1.63
N PRO A 256 6.49 -22.08 -2.89
CA PRO A 256 5.66 -20.92 -3.15
C PRO A 256 4.24 -21.11 -2.60
N SER A 257 3.72 -20.07 -1.95
CA SER A 257 2.37 -20.08 -1.38
C SER A 257 1.69 -18.72 -1.50
N GLY A 258 2.31 -17.79 -2.20
CA GLY A 258 1.75 -16.48 -2.52
C GLY A 258 0.60 -16.58 -3.49
N LYS A 259 -0.39 -15.71 -3.35
CA LYS A 259 -1.53 -15.54 -4.26
C LYS A 259 -1.61 -14.10 -4.72
N LEU A 260 -1.94 -13.86 -5.98
CA LEU A 260 -2.06 -12.51 -6.52
C LEU A 260 -3.10 -11.69 -5.75
N ALA A 261 -2.75 -10.50 -5.41
CA ALA A 261 -3.66 -9.49 -4.83
C ALA A 261 -4.24 -8.55 -5.90
N ASP A 262 -3.91 -8.81 -7.16
CA ASP A 262 -4.30 -8.01 -8.33
C ASP A 262 -4.56 -8.91 -9.54
N THR A 263 -5.36 -8.39 -10.48
CA THR A 263 -5.64 -9.04 -11.77
C THR A 263 -4.63 -8.56 -12.82
N PHE A 264 -3.98 -9.48 -13.51
CA PHE A 264 -3.07 -9.20 -14.62
C PHE A 264 -3.79 -9.32 -15.96
N ALA A 265 -3.84 -8.24 -16.72
CA ALA A 265 -4.33 -8.23 -18.09
C ALA A 265 -3.19 -8.06 -19.11
N ALA A 266 -3.46 -8.36 -20.39
CA ALA A 266 -2.46 -8.35 -21.44
C ALA A 266 -2.04 -6.95 -21.90
N ASP A 267 -2.95 -6.00 -21.82
CA ASP A 267 -2.75 -4.64 -22.29
C ASP A 267 -3.13 -3.66 -21.21
N VAL A 268 -2.36 -2.59 -21.05
CA VAL A 268 -2.69 -1.52 -20.10
C VAL A 268 -4.06 -0.91 -20.40
N ASN A 269 -4.46 -0.87 -21.66
CA ASN A 269 -5.78 -0.39 -22.10
C ASN A 269 -6.92 -1.35 -21.80
N ASP A 270 -6.65 -2.55 -21.32
CA ASP A 270 -7.67 -3.47 -20.85
C ASP A 270 -8.25 -3.10 -19.48
N TYR A 271 -7.53 -2.25 -18.73
CA TYR A 271 -8.02 -1.71 -17.46
C TYR A 271 -8.94 -0.53 -17.73
N PRO A 272 -10.17 -0.53 -17.19
CA PRO A 272 -11.18 0.50 -17.51
C PRO A 272 -10.74 1.91 -17.12
N SER A 273 -9.87 2.02 -16.13
CA SER A 273 -9.34 3.29 -15.64
C SER A 273 -8.25 3.91 -16.52
N THR A 274 -7.70 3.20 -17.49
CA THR A 274 -6.61 3.72 -18.34
C THR A 274 -7.09 4.83 -19.25
N ALA A 275 -8.28 4.70 -19.81
CA ALA A 275 -8.85 5.71 -20.73
C ALA A 275 -8.94 7.11 -20.11
N ASN A 276 -9.07 7.21 -18.78
CA ASN A 276 -9.18 8.48 -18.09
C ASN A 276 -8.00 8.80 -17.16
N PHE A 277 -7.00 7.93 -17.06
CA PHE A 277 -5.87 8.11 -16.15
C PHE A 277 -5.06 9.38 -16.46
N HIS A 278 -4.84 9.65 -17.74
CA HIS A 278 -4.13 10.83 -18.24
C HIS A 278 -5.03 11.81 -19.02
N GLU A 279 -6.36 11.72 -18.88
CA GLU A 279 -7.31 12.59 -19.61
C GLU A 279 -7.16 14.06 -19.26
N SER A 280 -6.70 14.36 -18.04
CA SER A 280 -6.49 15.71 -17.55
C SER A 280 -5.34 15.76 -16.57
N PHE A 281 -4.67 16.91 -16.53
CA PHE A 281 -3.67 17.23 -15.54
C PHE A 281 -4.30 17.54 -14.16
N ASP A 282 -5.45 18.22 -14.17
CA ASP A 282 -6.08 18.79 -13.00
C ASP A 282 -7.12 17.87 -12.34
N TYR A 283 -7.55 16.79 -13.01
CA TYR A 283 -8.53 15.85 -12.45
C TYR A 283 -8.41 14.46 -13.04
N VAL A 284 -9.08 13.51 -12.39
CA VAL A 284 -9.27 12.14 -12.86
C VAL A 284 -10.72 11.76 -12.61
N ASN A 285 -11.45 11.36 -13.68
CA ASN A 285 -12.79 10.82 -13.56
C ASN A 285 -12.75 9.32 -13.29
N TYR A 286 -13.37 8.86 -12.21
CA TYR A 286 -13.45 7.45 -11.84
C TYR A 286 -14.73 6.85 -12.43
N THR A 287 -14.80 6.88 -13.77
CA THR A 287 -15.99 6.45 -14.50
C THR A 287 -16.26 4.96 -14.43
N GLU A 288 -15.26 4.17 -14.13
CA GLU A 288 -15.38 2.73 -13.91
C GLU A 288 -16.15 2.40 -12.61
N ASP A 289 -16.34 3.37 -11.74
CA ASP A 289 -17.12 3.27 -10.50
C ASP A 289 -16.58 2.14 -9.58
N ILE A 290 -17.43 1.18 -9.25
CA ILE A 290 -17.07 0.01 -8.40
C ILE A 290 -16.37 -1.11 -9.18
N TYR A 291 -16.26 -0.98 -10.50
CA TYR A 291 -15.67 -2.01 -11.36
C TYR A 291 -14.16 -1.83 -11.50
N VAL A 292 -13.43 -2.12 -10.42
CA VAL A 292 -11.96 -2.08 -10.34
C VAL A 292 -11.42 -3.50 -10.25
N GLY A 293 -10.32 -3.79 -10.97
CA GLY A 293 -9.66 -5.08 -10.94
C GLY A 293 -10.58 -6.24 -11.31
N TYR A 294 -10.55 -7.34 -10.54
CA TYR A 294 -11.38 -8.51 -10.83
C TYR A 294 -12.88 -8.21 -10.84
N ARG A 295 -13.34 -7.17 -10.11
CA ARG A 295 -14.75 -6.74 -10.16
C ARG A 295 -15.15 -6.30 -11.56
N TYR A 296 -14.23 -5.67 -12.30
CA TYR A 296 -14.40 -5.37 -13.71
C TYR A 296 -14.28 -6.63 -14.56
N PHE A 297 -13.15 -7.31 -14.45
CA PHE A 297 -12.81 -8.40 -15.37
C PHE A 297 -13.75 -9.60 -15.29
N GLU A 298 -14.30 -9.90 -14.13
CA GLU A 298 -15.26 -11.01 -13.97
C GLU A 298 -16.71 -10.61 -14.26
N THR A 299 -17.00 -9.30 -14.42
CA THR A 299 -18.36 -8.80 -14.61
C THR A 299 -18.67 -8.39 -16.04
N LEU A 300 -17.79 -7.57 -16.64
CA LEU A 300 -18.08 -6.94 -17.93
C LEU A 300 -18.00 -7.93 -19.09
N PRO A 301 -18.94 -7.86 -20.06
CA PRO A 301 -18.96 -8.78 -21.20
C PRO A 301 -17.63 -8.76 -21.97
N GLY A 302 -17.02 -9.92 -22.10
CA GLY A 302 -15.76 -10.09 -22.82
C GLY A 302 -14.48 -9.74 -22.05
N ALA A 303 -14.57 -9.04 -20.92
CA ALA A 303 -13.41 -8.63 -20.12
C ALA A 303 -12.61 -9.82 -19.55
N GLN A 304 -13.30 -10.92 -19.24
CA GLN A 304 -12.65 -12.15 -18.76
C GLN A 304 -11.57 -12.69 -19.71
N LYS A 305 -11.74 -12.49 -21.02
CA LYS A 305 -10.79 -13.00 -22.04
C LYS A 305 -9.47 -12.22 -22.05
N LYS A 306 -9.44 -11.03 -21.46
CA LYS A 306 -8.29 -10.13 -21.40
C LYS A 306 -7.34 -10.49 -20.27
N VAL A 307 -7.79 -11.30 -19.30
CA VAL A 307 -7.03 -11.66 -18.09
C VAL A 307 -6.02 -12.75 -18.39
N ILE A 308 -4.77 -12.48 -18.06
CA ILE A 308 -3.65 -13.43 -18.12
C ILE A 308 -3.61 -14.27 -16.85
N TYR A 309 -3.59 -13.60 -15.69
CA TYR A 309 -3.61 -14.21 -14.37
C TYR A 309 -4.70 -13.55 -13.51
N PRO A 310 -5.67 -14.34 -13.01
CA PRO A 310 -6.78 -13.80 -12.26
C PRO A 310 -6.39 -13.45 -10.80
N PHE A 311 -7.17 -12.61 -10.18
CA PHE A 311 -7.08 -12.32 -8.76
C PHE A 311 -7.12 -13.60 -7.91
N GLY A 312 -6.27 -13.66 -6.89
CA GLY A 312 -6.15 -14.82 -6.00
C GLY A 312 -5.33 -15.98 -6.56
N TYR A 313 -4.87 -15.90 -7.82
CA TYR A 313 -4.10 -16.96 -8.47
C TYR A 313 -2.68 -17.10 -7.89
N GLY A 314 -2.20 -18.33 -7.82
CA GLY A 314 -0.83 -18.68 -7.49
C GLY A 314 -0.69 -20.20 -7.35
N LEU A 315 0.41 -20.73 -7.87
CA LEU A 315 0.74 -22.16 -7.85
C LEU A 315 1.63 -22.50 -6.63
N SER A 316 1.75 -23.78 -6.37
CA SER A 316 2.64 -24.37 -5.38
C SER A 316 3.40 -25.56 -6.01
N TYR A 317 4.52 -25.98 -5.42
CA TYR A 317 5.22 -27.20 -5.78
C TYR A 317 4.50 -28.47 -5.27
N THR A 318 3.43 -28.29 -4.49
CA THR A 318 2.57 -29.37 -4.03
C THR A 318 1.13 -29.11 -4.47
N THR A 319 0.23 -30.04 -4.21
CA THR A 319 -1.19 -29.93 -4.56
C THR A 319 -2.04 -29.97 -3.30
N PHE A 320 -3.22 -29.34 -3.37
CA PHE A 320 -4.17 -29.32 -2.25
C PHE A 320 -5.56 -29.73 -2.71
N GLY A 321 -6.24 -30.50 -1.87
CA GLY A 321 -7.67 -30.75 -1.98
C GLY A 321 -8.43 -29.81 -1.04
N LEU A 322 -9.49 -29.19 -1.56
CA LEU A 322 -10.41 -28.37 -0.77
C LEU A 322 -11.78 -29.03 -0.77
N ASP A 323 -12.27 -29.37 0.43
CA ASP A 323 -13.60 -29.93 0.64
C ASP A 323 -14.40 -29.02 1.57
N THR A 324 -15.53 -28.51 1.09
CA THR A 324 -16.45 -27.76 1.93
C THR A 324 -17.21 -28.74 2.82
N ILE A 325 -16.90 -28.73 4.11
CA ILE A 325 -17.55 -29.58 5.10
C ILE A 325 -18.97 -29.11 5.36
N ALA A 326 -19.14 -27.80 5.61
CA ALA A 326 -20.41 -27.16 5.89
C ALA A 326 -20.36 -25.68 5.50
N MET A 327 -21.50 -25.15 5.09
CA MET A 327 -21.76 -23.72 5.01
C MET A 327 -23.15 -23.45 5.52
N TRP A 328 -23.30 -22.46 6.41
CA TRP A 328 -24.58 -22.13 7.05
C TRP A 328 -24.66 -20.63 7.33
N GLU A 329 -25.88 -20.20 7.55
CA GLU A 329 -26.16 -18.83 7.93
C GLU A 329 -26.78 -18.72 9.33
N THR A 330 -26.58 -17.58 9.95
CA THR A 330 -27.33 -17.11 11.12
C THR A 330 -28.09 -15.86 10.71
N GLU A 331 -28.73 -15.20 11.65
CA GLU A 331 -29.43 -13.93 11.38
C GLU A 331 -28.50 -12.91 10.70
N ASN A 332 -27.27 -12.76 11.19
CA ASN A 332 -26.37 -11.69 10.78
C ASN A 332 -25.09 -12.13 10.07
N GLN A 333 -24.78 -13.41 10.03
CA GLN A 333 -23.50 -13.91 9.52
C GLN A 333 -23.66 -15.15 8.64
N ILE A 334 -22.71 -15.32 7.75
CA ILE A 334 -22.44 -16.53 6.98
C ILE A 334 -21.18 -17.19 7.54
N PHE A 335 -21.21 -18.51 7.67
CA PHE A 335 -20.07 -19.32 8.11
C PHE A 335 -19.77 -20.40 7.08
N ALA A 336 -18.50 -20.73 6.95
CA ALA A 336 -18.04 -21.87 6.17
C ALA A 336 -16.97 -22.65 6.96
N GLU A 337 -17.06 -23.97 6.91
CA GLU A 337 -16.00 -24.89 7.34
C GLU A 337 -15.44 -25.60 6.12
N VAL A 338 -14.14 -25.43 5.88
CA VAL A 338 -13.43 -25.98 4.74
C VAL A 338 -12.28 -26.84 5.24
N GLN A 339 -12.18 -28.04 4.75
CA GLN A 339 -11.06 -28.94 4.96
C GLN A 339 -10.06 -28.76 3.84
N VAL A 340 -8.82 -28.47 4.18
CA VAL A 340 -7.71 -28.40 3.24
C VAL A 340 -6.75 -29.56 3.50
N THR A 341 -6.49 -30.37 2.49
CA THR A 341 -5.57 -31.51 2.57
C THR A 341 -4.41 -31.30 1.61
N ASN A 342 -3.17 -31.41 2.08
CA ASN A 342 -2.03 -31.47 1.19
C ASN A 342 -1.99 -32.83 0.48
N THR A 343 -2.35 -32.87 -0.79
CA THR A 343 -2.46 -34.10 -1.59
C THR A 343 -1.18 -34.39 -2.39
N GLY A 344 -0.19 -33.51 -2.33
CA GLY A 344 1.08 -33.66 -3.01
C GLY A 344 2.21 -34.19 -2.14
N ASN A 345 3.45 -34.04 -2.60
CA ASN A 345 4.63 -34.69 -2.00
C ASN A 345 5.55 -33.74 -1.22
N LEU A 346 5.28 -32.45 -1.21
CA LEU A 346 6.06 -31.42 -0.51
C LEU A 346 5.21 -30.69 0.52
N ALA A 347 5.81 -30.26 1.62
CA ALA A 347 5.13 -29.42 2.59
C ALA A 347 4.75 -28.07 1.95
N GLY A 348 3.55 -27.57 2.24
CA GLY A 348 3.09 -26.31 1.65
C GLY A 348 1.94 -25.68 2.41
N LYS A 349 1.58 -24.46 1.99
CA LYS A 349 0.45 -23.69 2.50
C LYS A 349 -0.51 -23.36 1.37
N GLU A 350 -1.81 -23.28 1.67
CA GLU A 350 -2.83 -22.89 0.70
C GLU A 350 -3.73 -21.81 1.29
N VAL A 351 -4.37 -21.03 0.41
CA VAL A 351 -5.32 -19.96 0.77
C VAL A 351 -6.73 -20.36 0.36
N VAL A 352 -7.62 -20.44 1.33
CA VAL A 352 -9.05 -20.59 1.08
C VAL A 352 -9.67 -19.21 0.89
N GLN A 353 -10.39 -19.03 -0.21
CA GLN A 353 -11.05 -17.78 -0.59
C GLN A 353 -12.54 -18.03 -0.75
N ILE A 354 -13.36 -17.16 -0.17
CA ILE A 354 -14.83 -17.19 -0.32
C ILE A 354 -15.26 -15.95 -1.07
N TYR A 355 -15.98 -16.16 -2.16
CA TYR A 355 -16.60 -15.10 -2.95
C TYR A 355 -18.12 -15.21 -2.89
N PHE A 356 -18.79 -14.09 -3.05
CA PHE A 356 -20.23 -14.05 -3.23
C PHE A 356 -20.62 -13.40 -4.56
N GLU A 357 -21.78 -13.79 -5.03
CA GLU A 357 -22.52 -13.20 -6.14
C GLU A 357 -23.85 -12.68 -5.60
N ALA A 358 -24.06 -11.38 -5.72
CA ALA A 358 -25.31 -10.74 -5.34
C ALA A 358 -26.29 -10.67 -6.53
N PRO A 359 -27.61 -10.68 -6.30
CA PRO A 359 -28.58 -10.59 -7.38
C PRO A 359 -28.43 -9.26 -8.13
N GLN A 360 -28.52 -9.30 -9.47
CA GLN A 360 -28.54 -8.12 -10.33
C GLN A 360 -29.91 -7.47 -10.30
N GLY A 361 -30.08 -6.49 -9.41
CA GLY A 361 -31.30 -5.73 -9.22
C GLY A 361 -31.23 -4.34 -9.85
N LEU A 362 -31.82 -3.36 -9.16
CA LEU A 362 -31.75 -1.95 -9.53
C LEU A 362 -30.33 -1.39 -9.34
N LEU A 363 -29.64 -1.84 -8.28
CA LEU A 363 -28.23 -1.54 -8.07
C LEU A 363 -27.42 -2.61 -8.79
N LYS A 364 -26.76 -2.20 -9.88
CA LYS A 364 -25.87 -3.10 -10.62
C LYS A 364 -24.64 -3.45 -9.77
N LYS A 365 -24.17 -4.69 -9.84
CA LYS A 365 -23.14 -5.22 -8.93
C LYS A 365 -22.08 -6.01 -9.68
N PRO A 366 -20.87 -6.13 -9.11
CA PRO A 366 -19.88 -7.08 -9.61
C PRO A 366 -20.40 -8.53 -9.55
N ALA A 367 -20.03 -9.33 -10.54
CA ALA A 367 -20.40 -10.77 -10.57
C ALA A 367 -19.72 -11.57 -9.46
N ARG A 368 -18.58 -11.11 -8.97
CA ARG A 368 -17.81 -11.72 -7.88
C ARG A 368 -17.27 -10.66 -6.95
N GLN A 369 -17.38 -10.90 -5.65
CA GLN A 369 -16.77 -10.08 -4.61
C GLN A 369 -16.20 -10.99 -3.51
N LEU A 370 -14.97 -10.71 -3.08
CA LEU A 370 -14.32 -11.44 -1.99
C LEU A 370 -15.06 -11.14 -0.67
N ALA A 371 -15.46 -12.20 0.04
CA ALA A 371 -16.18 -12.11 1.31
C ALA A 371 -15.28 -12.45 2.51
N ALA A 372 -14.43 -13.47 2.36
CA ALA A 372 -13.51 -13.91 3.41
C ALA A 372 -12.36 -14.72 2.83
N PHE A 373 -11.26 -14.78 3.55
CA PHE A 373 -10.12 -15.63 3.23
C PHE A 373 -9.38 -16.09 4.48
N ALA A 374 -8.66 -17.20 4.35
CA ALA A 374 -7.70 -17.64 5.36
C ALA A 374 -6.62 -18.52 4.73
N LYS A 375 -5.41 -18.42 5.25
CA LYS A 375 -4.27 -19.27 4.86
C LYS A 375 -4.04 -20.39 5.84
N THR A 376 -3.72 -21.58 5.34
CA THR A 376 -3.36 -22.71 6.21
C THR A 376 -2.04 -22.47 6.94
N ARG A 377 -1.81 -23.19 8.01
CA ARG A 377 -0.44 -23.44 8.46
C ARG A 377 0.33 -24.25 7.40
N LEU A 378 1.62 -24.47 7.63
CA LEU A 378 2.40 -25.41 6.80
C LEU A 378 1.85 -26.83 6.99
N LEU A 379 1.36 -27.45 5.92
CA LEU A 379 0.84 -28.81 5.89
C LEU A 379 1.87 -29.76 5.29
N GLN A 380 2.20 -30.82 6.02
CA GLN A 380 3.02 -31.92 5.50
C GLN A 380 2.23 -32.73 4.44
N PRO A 381 2.87 -33.51 3.57
CA PRO A 381 2.20 -34.42 2.66
C PRO A 381 1.17 -35.33 3.40
N GLY A 382 -0.06 -35.36 2.92
CA GLY A 382 -1.19 -36.06 3.52
C GLY A 382 -1.82 -35.38 4.73
N GLU A 383 -1.25 -34.27 5.20
CA GLU A 383 -1.78 -33.58 6.37
C GLU A 383 -3.00 -32.73 6.00
N THR A 384 -3.93 -32.64 6.94
CA THR A 384 -5.18 -31.93 6.79
C THR A 384 -5.35 -30.85 7.86
N GLN A 385 -6.00 -29.75 7.47
CA GLN A 385 -6.43 -28.69 8.39
C GLN A 385 -7.89 -28.31 8.08
N GLN A 386 -8.68 -28.17 9.12
CA GLN A 386 -9.99 -27.53 9.03
C GLN A 386 -9.85 -26.04 9.27
N ILE A 387 -10.46 -25.23 8.38
CA ILE A 387 -10.50 -23.78 8.46
C ILE A 387 -11.96 -23.35 8.58
N ARG A 388 -12.23 -22.53 9.59
CA ARG A 388 -13.53 -21.88 9.76
C ARG A 388 -13.42 -20.42 9.36
N LEU A 389 -14.28 -20.00 8.44
CA LEU A 389 -14.40 -18.65 7.94
C LEU A 389 -15.76 -18.08 8.26
N SER A 390 -15.86 -16.77 8.45
CA SER A 390 -17.14 -16.09 8.61
C SER A 390 -17.07 -14.66 8.11
N PHE A 391 -18.21 -14.13 7.67
CA PHE A 391 -18.38 -12.72 7.28
C PHE A 391 -19.81 -12.28 7.57
N ALA A 392 -20.00 -10.97 7.75
CA ALA A 392 -21.31 -10.43 8.04
C ALA A 392 -22.16 -10.35 6.76
N LYS A 393 -23.46 -10.67 6.86
CA LYS A 393 -24.39 -10.48 5.73
C LYS A 393 -24.41 -9.02 5.25
N ALA A 394 -24.30 -8.09 6.19
CA ALA A 394 -24.24 -6.66 5.89
C ALA A 394 -23.05 -6.25 5.00
N ASP A 395 -21.95 -7.01 4.99
CA ASP A 395 -20.79 -6.74 4.14
C ASP A 395 -21.08 -7.02 2.65
N MET A 396 -22.16 -7.72 2.33
CA MET A 396 -22.62 -7.96 0.96
C MET A 396 -23.55 -6.86 0.43
N ALA A 397 -23.89 -5.86 1.24
CA ALA A 397 -24.80 -4.78 0.86
C ALA A 397 -24.12 -3.80 -0.10
N SER A 398 -24.90 -3.30 -1.07
CA SER A 398 -24.49 -2.23 -1.98
C SER A 398 -25.03 -0.90 -1.53
N TYR A 399 -24.26 0.17 -1.74
CA TYR A 399 -24.67 1.51 -1.38
C TYR A 399 -25.50 2.17 -2.48
N ASP A 400 -26.68 2.68 -2.11
CA ASP A 400 -27.59 3.39 -3.02
C ASP A 400 -27.44 4.92 -2.84
N ASP A 401 -26.52 5.51 -3.58
CA ASP A 401 -26.27 6.94 -3.57
C ASP A 401 -27.33 7.75 -4.35
N LEU A 402 -28.00 7.14 -5.33
CA LEU A 402 -28.99 7.80 -6.18
C LEU A 402 -30.42 7.69 -5.65
N GLY A 403 -30.69 6.79 -4.73
CA GLY A 403 -32.03 6.57 -4.21
C GLY A 403 -32.94 5.73 -5.14
N LYS A 404 -32.32 4.80 -5.89
CA LYS A 404 -33.08 3.85 -6.72
C LYS A 404 -34.01 2.95 -5.89
N ILE A 405 -33.62 2.68 -4.64
CA ILE A 405 -34.38 1.94 -3.64
C ILE A 405 -34.56 2.80 -2.40
N LYS A 406 -33.43 3.23 -1.80
CA LYS A 406 -33.39 4.09 -0.62
C LYS A 406 -32.11 4.90 -0.60
N LYS A 407 -32.22 6.21 -0.84
CA LYS A 407 -31.07 7.11 -0.92
C LYS A 407 -30.20 7.03 0.34
N SER A 408 -28.90 7.00 0.12
CA SER A 408 -27.83 7.01 1.15
C SER A 408 -27.93 5.83 2.11
N ALA A 409 -28.26 4.64 1.59
CA ALA A 409 -28.39 3.42 2.40
C ALA A 409 -27.58 2.26 1.80
N TYR A 410 -27.04 1.44 2.68
CA TYR A 410 -26.55 0.11 2.30
C TYR A 410 -27.72 -0.88 2.24
N ILE A 411 -27.84 -1.60 1.14
CA ILE A 411 -29.00 -2.41 0.83
C ILE A 411 -28.56 -3.79 0.36
N LEU A 412 -29.12 -4.81 0.98
CA LEU A 412 -29.21 -6.14 0.40
C LEU A 412 -30.47 -6.19 -0.45
N GLU A 413 -30.31 -6.29 -1.77
CA GLU A 413 -31.47 -6.40 -2.65
C GLU A 413 -32.10 -7.78 -2.58
N LYS A 414 -33.42 -7.86 -2.78
CA LYS A 414 -34.15 -9.12 -2.88
C LYS A 414 -33.62 -10.00 -4.00
N GLY A 415 -33.59 -11.30 -3.80
CA GLY A 415 -33.13 -12.32 -4.74
C GLY A 415 -32.17 -13.28 -4.09
N THR A 416 -31.51 -14.05 -4.94
CA THR A 416 -30.61 -15.13 -4.56
C THR A 416 -29.18 -14.64 -4.47
N TYR A 417 -28.54 -14.82 -3.33
CA TYR A 417 -27.10 -14.66 -3.13
C TYR A 417 -26.44 -16.04 -3.18
N LYS A 418 -25.42 -16.16 -4.01
CA LYS A 418 -24.64 -17.38 -4.18
C LYS A 418 -23.23 -17.23 -3.61
N PHE A 419 -22.65 -18.34 -3.18
CA PHE A 419 -21.33 -18.36 -2.58
C PHE A 419 -20.41 -19.32 -3.32
N TYR A 420 -19.15 -18.98 -3.43
CA TYR A 420 -18.14 -19.72 -4.16
C TYR A 420 -16.90 -19.86 -3.27
N ILE A 421 -16.37 -21.08 -3.16
CA ILE A 421 -15.22 -21.39 -2.32
C ILE A 421 -14.12 -21.99 -3.20
N GLY A 422 -12.90 -21.50 -3.06
CA GLY A 422 -11.78 -22.00 -3.85
C GLY A 422 -10.46 -21.35 -3.52
N THR A 423 -9.54 -21.34 -4.47
CA THR A 423 -8.15 -20.87 -4.33
C THR A 423 -7.83 -19.62 -5.15
N SER A 424 -8.76 -19.19 -6.01
CA SER A 424 -8.71 -17.91 -6.75
C SER A 424 -10.13 -17.52 -7.16
N VAL A 425 -10.33 -16.33 -7.72
CA VAL A 425 -11.65 -15.88 -8.19
C VAL A 425 -12.24 -16.80 -9.27
N ARG A 426 -11.38 -17.51 -10.01
CA ARG A 426 -11.80 -18.44 -11.09
C ARG A 426 -11.71 -19.91 -10.72
N ASP A 427 -10.84 -20.27 -9.79
CA ASP A 427 -10.75 -21.64 -9.27
C ASP A 427 -11.63 -21.78 -8.04
N THR A 428 -12.94 -21.79 -8.27
CA THR A 428 -13.96 -21.89 -7.21
C THR A 428 -15.03 -22.92 -7.55
N LYS A 429 -15.62 -23.47 -6.50
CA LYS A 429 -16.85 -24.28 -6.59
C LYS A 429 -18.00 -23.53 -5.95
N GLU A 430 -19.18 -23.56 -6.62
CA GLU A 430 -20.41 -23.02 -6.04
C GLU A 430 -20.80 -23.84 -4.80
N SER A 431 -21.14 -23.15 -3.72
CA SER A 431 -21.59 -23.77 -2.49
C SER A 431 -23.05 -24.26 -2.62
N ILE A 432 -23.39 -25.25 -1.83
CA ILE A 432 -24.79 -25.72 -1.70
C ILE A 432 -25.66 -24.70 -0.95
N LEU A 433 -25.08 -23.83 -0.15
CA LEU A 433 -25.80 -22.75 0.51
C LEU A 433 -26.09 -21.64 -0.49
N THR A 434 -27.35 -21.24 -0.57
CA THR A 434 -27.81 -20.00 -1.17
C THR A 434 -28.58 -19.21 -0.13
N MET A 435 -28.48 -17.88 -0.14
CA MET A 435 -29.28 -17.01 0.74
C MET A 435 -30.37 -16.34 -0.11
N GLU A 436 -31.61 -16.57 0.23
CA GLU A 436 -32.78 -16.00 -0.44
C GLU A 436 -33.36 -14.84 0.35
N LEU A 437 -33.48 -13.67 -0.28
CA LEU A 437 -34.17 -12.52 0.30
C LEU A 437 -35.48 -12.25 -0.46
N ALA A 438 -36.59 -12.30 0.22
CA ALA A 438 -37.93 -12.05 -0.34
C ALA A 438 -38.15 -10.55 -0.64
N GLU A 439 -37.50 -9.69 0.12
CA GLU A 439 -37.56 -8.22 0.01
C GLU A 439 -36.21 -7.56 0.22
N ASN A 440 -36.11 -6.29 -0.16
CA ASN A 440 -34.89 -5.50 0.07
C ASN A 440 -34.70 -5.24 1.57
N VAL A 441 -33.46 -5.44 2.07
CA VAL A 441 -33.11 -5.20 3.46
C VAL A 441 -32.15 -4.01 3.55
N ILE A 442 -32.56 -2.96 4.27
CA ILE A 442 -31.68 -1.84 4.58
C ILE A 442 -30.81 -2.25 5.77
N THR A 443 -29.51 -2.44 5.53
CA THR A 443 -28.57 -2.83 6.58
C THR A 443 -28.04 -1.63 7.35
N LYS A 444 -27.93 -0.48 6.69
CA LYS A 444 -27.51 0.77 7.30
C LYS A 444 -28.04 1.97 6.54
N GLN A 445 -28.71 2.89 7.25
CA GLN A 445 -29.10 4.19 6.71
C GLN A 445 -28.06 5.24 7.09
N LEU A 446 -27.59 6.00 6.11
CA LEU A 446 -26.63 7.08 6.28
C LEU A 446 -27.17 8.40 5.74
N THR A 447 -26.32 9.42 5.74
CA THR A 447 -26.53 10.70 5.05
C THR A 447 -25.62 10.75 3.83
N ALA A 448 -26.03 11.44 2.78
CA ALA A 448 -25.19 11.67 1.61
C ALA A 448 -23.99 12.54 1.98
N HIS A 449 -22.80 12.08 1.65
CA HIS A 449 -21.54 12.79 1.84
C HIS A 449 -20.65 12.60 0.63
N LEU A 450 -19.77 13.55 0.35
CA LEU A 450 -18.79 13.48 -0.73
C LEU A 450 -19.44 13.29 -2.12
N VAL A 451 -20.63 13.84 -2.30
CA VAL A 451 -21.37 13.73 -3.56
C VAL A 451 -20.59 14.39 -4.70
N PRO A 452 -20.43 13.74 -5.87
CA PRO A 452 -19.67 14.32 -6.96
C PRO A 452 -20.33 15.59 -7.51
N THR A 453 -19.49 16.57 -7.81
CA THR A 453 -19.92 17.85 -8.40
C THR A 453 -19.67 17.91 -9.92
N SER A 454 -18.76 17.10 -10.42
CA SER A 454 -18.28 17.19 -11.80
C SER A 454 -18.17 15.83 -12.52
N LEU A 455 -18.35 14.71 -11.84
CA LEU A 455 -18.43 13.41 -12.47
C LEU A 455 -19.78 13.23 -13.13
N LYS A 456 -19.81 13.12 -14.47
CA LYS A 456 -21.05 13.16 -15.25
C LYS A 456 -21.77 11.82 -15.35
N GLU A 457 -20.98 10.73 -15.35
CA GLU A 457 -21.50 9.39 -15.60
C GLU A 457 -20.64 8.32 -14.92
N ARG A 458 -21.20 7.13 -14.75
CA ARG A 458 -20.48 5.96 -14.26
C ARG A 458 -20.91 4.69 -15.00
N MET A 459 -20.01 3.72 -15.02
CA MET A 459 -20.20 2.42 -15.66
C MET A 459 -21.18 1.52 -14.89
N LEU A 460 -21.95 0.73 -15.63
CA LEU A 460 -22.83 -0.32 -15.11
C LEU A 460 -22.27 -1.71 -15.44
N SER A 461 -22.87 -2.76 -14.87
CA SER A 461 -22.41 -4.16 -15.01
C SER A 461 -22.45 -4.73 -16.43
N ASP A 462 -23.17 -4.09 -17.33
CA ASP A 462 -23.27 -4.46 -18.76
C ASP A 462 -22.34 -3.64 -19.67
N GLY A 463 -21.59 -2.68 -19.09
CA GLY A 463 -20.70 -1.79 -19.83
C GLY A 463 -21.37 -0.52 -20.35
N SER A 464 -22.67 -0.35 -20.13
CA SER A 464 -23.33 0.94 -20.37
C SER A 464 -22.99 1.95 -19.26
N PHE A 465 -23.31 3.21 -19.49
CA PHE A 465 -23.11 4.29 -18.52
C PHE A 465 -24.44 4.86 -18.08
N GLU A 466 -24.54 5.23 -16.80
CA GLU A 466 -25.65 6.01 -16.28
C GLU A 466 -25.18 7.42 -15.90
N GLU A 467 -26.01 8.40 -16.22
CA GLU A 467 -25.77 9.79 -15.86
C GLU A 467 -25.86 9.98 -14.33
N LEU A 468 -24.95 10.78 -13.79
CA LEU A 468 -24.96 11.19 -12.39
C LEU A 468 -25.53 12.59 -12.25
N PRO A 469 -26.38 12.85 -11.24
CA PRO A 469 -26.87 14.19 -10.97
C PRO A 469 -25.70 15.09 -10.59
N GLN A 470 -25.65 16.26 -11.24
CA GLN A 470 -24.68 17.28 -10.90
C GLN A 470 -25.18 18.04 -9.67
N SER A 471 -24.48 18.00 -8.57
CA SER A 471 -24.78 18.83 -7.40
C SER A 471 -24.10 20.20 -7.57
N ALA A 472 -24.80 21.27 -7.18
CA ALA A 472 -24.13 22.53 -6.91
C ALA A 472 -23.21 22.32 -5.71
N CYS A 473 -21.99 22.87 -5.73
CA CYS A 473 -21.14 22.91 -4.57
C CYS A 473 -21.91 23.49 -3.38
N ASN A 474 -21.95 22.77 -2.25
CA ASN A 474 -22.58 23.31 -1.06
C ASN A 474 -21.71 24.46 -0.53
N ASP A 475 -22.30 25.64 -0.33
CA ASP A 475 -21.62 26.86 0.16
C ASP A 475 -20.90 26.69 1.51
N MET A 476 -21.15 25.61 2.22
CA MET A 476 -20.48 25.29 3.48
C MET A 476 -19.04 24.79 3.28
N ASN A 477 -18.74 24.29 2.08
CA ASN A 477 -17.40 23.96 1.64
C ASN A 477 -17.13 24.84 0.43
N GLU A 478 -16.59 26.02 0.59
CA GLU A 478 -16.17 26.83 -0.54
C GLU A 478 -15.27 26.01 -1.44
N CYS A 479 -15.72 25.67 -2.65
CA CYS A 479 -14.91 25.09 -3.71
C CYS A 479 -13.88 26.13 -4.13
N VAL A 480 -12.87 26.35 -3.33
CA VAL A 480 -11.82 27.29 -3.64
C VAL A 480 -10.60 26.51 -4.11
N PHE A 481 -10.55 26.23 -5.40
CA PHE A 481 -9.30 26.12 -6.09
C PHE A 481 -8.68 27.53 -6.20
N GLU A 482 -8.35 28.14 -5.07
CA GLU A 482 -7.36 29.20 -5.11
C GLU A 482 -6.03 28.51 -5.44
N LYS A 483 -5.60 28.69 -6.69
CA LYS A 483 -4.22 28.42 -7.07
C LYS A 483 -3.36 29.28 -6.15
N MET A 484 -2.71 28.67 -5.17
CA MET A 484 -1.67 29.38 -4.43
C MET A 484 -0.64 29.83 -5.46
N GLU A 485 -0.43 31.16 -5.57
CA GLU A 485 0.59 31.69 -6.45
C GLU A 485 1.93 31.06 -6.07
N PRO A 486 2.69 30.55 -7.06
CA PRO A 486 4.05 30.06 -6.82
C PRO A 486 4.90 31.15 -6.20
N GLY A 487 5.60 30.81 -5.13
CA GLY A 487 6.47 31.75 -4.40
C GLY A 487 5.85 32.38 -3.16
N THR A 488 4.58 32.12 -2.83
CA THR A 488 4.02 32.47 -1.53
C THR A 488 4.36 31.45 -0.43
N GLU A 489 5.19 30.45 -0.77
CA GLU A 489 5.78 29.48 0.13
C GLU A 489 6.96 30.06 0.92
N GLU A 490 6.90 31.28 1.35
CA GLU A 490 7.76 31.67 2.47
C GLU A 490 7.24 30.89 3.68
N GLY A 491 7.74 29.66 3.79
CA GLY A 491 7.58 28.85 4.98
C GLY A 491 8.13 29.67 6.11
N ILE A 492 7.25 30.25 6.91
CA ILE A 492 7.63 30.78 8.21
C ILE A 492 8.17 29.58 8.93
N THR A 493 9.49 29.47 8.97
CA THR A 493 10.15 28.50 9.84
C THR A 493 9.50 28.68 11.20
N PRO A 494 8.79 27.70 11.77
CA PRO A 494 8.24 27.88 13.10
C PRO A 494 9.40 28.32 13.98
N ALA A 495 9.22 29.36 14.76
CA ALA A 495 10.25 29.75 15.72
C ALA A 495 10.48 28.50 16.58
N VAL A 496 11.61 27.85 16.35
CA VAL A 496 12.02 26.69 17.14
C VAL A 496 12.06 27.20 18.56
N ARG A 497 11.09 26.82 19.37
CA ARG A 497 11.15 27.06 20.82
C ARG A 497 12.21 26.11 21.36
N CYS A 498 13.48 26.44 21.07
CA CYS A 498 14.60 25.72 21.62
C CYS A 498 14.58 25.93 23.13
N CYS A 499 14.54 24.85 23.86
CA CYS A 499 15.00 24.89 25.25
C CYS A 499 16.41 25.45 25.27
N ALA A 500 16.61 26.68 25.73
CA ALA A 500 17.95 27.21 25.97
C ALA A 500 18.64 26.23 26.93
N ARG A 501 19.73 25.60 26.51
CA ARG A 501 20.53 24.72 27.35
C ARG A 501 20.95 25.57 28.57
N GLY A 502 20.48 25.21 29.76
CA GLY A 502 21.00 25.74 31.02
C GLY A 502 20.13 26.73 31.80
N THR A 503 18.90 27.04 31.39
CA THR A 503 17.96 27.69 32.29
C THR A 503 17.31 26.62 33.16
N LEU A 504 17.54 26.71 34.46
CA LEU A 504 16.68 26.12 35.48
C LEU A 504 15.26 26.63 35.17
N PHE A 505 14.37 25.75 34.75
CA PHE A 505 12.98 26.10 34.49
C PHE A 505 12.36 26.50 35.84
N ASP A 506 12.20 27.78 36.08
CA ASP A 506 11.23 28.26 37.06
C ASP A 506 9.85 27.88 36.48
N ASN A 507 9.28 26.84 37.07
CA ASN A 507 7.92 26.38 36.77
C ASN A 507 6.87 27.40 37.28
N PHE A 508 6.90 28.63 36.89
CA PHE A 508 6.07 29.77 37.34
C PHE A 508 4.60 29.43 37.66
N GLY A 509 4.33 28.35 38.40
CA GLY A 509 2.99 27.85 38.71
C GLY A 509 2.25 27.19 37.53
N ARG A 510 2.91 26.93 36.38
CA ARG A 510 2.29 26.27 35.25
C ARG A 510 2.05 24.78 35.51
N LYS A 511 0.85 24.33 35.24
CA LYS A 511 0.50 22.90 35.29
C LYS A 511 1.26 22.12 34.22
N GLN A 512 1.91 21.04 34.62
CA GLN A 512 2.79 20.26 33.69
C GLN A 512 2.04 19.10 33.05
N PHE A 513 2.35 18.81 31.79
CA PHE A 513 1.69 17.75 31.04
C PHE A 513 1.94 16.35 31.63
N ILE A 514 3.06 16.17 32.33
CA ILE A 514 3.33 14.94 33.07
C ILE A 514 2.29 14.68 34.18
N ASP A 515 1.70 15.72 34.75
CA ASP A 515 0.66 15.57 35.78
C ASP A 515 -0.64 14.98 35.21
N VAL A 516 -0.91 15.26 33.89
CA VAL A 516 -2.02 14.64 33.17
C VAL A 516 -1.72 13.17 32.94
N ALA A 517 -0.50 12.86 32.48
CA ALA A 517 -0.08 11.47 32.22
C ALA A 517 -0.11 10.58 33.46
N GLU A 518 0.14 11.17 34.64
CA GLU A 518 0.12 10.48 35.94
C GLU A 518 -1.24 10.57 36.68
N GLY A 519 -2.25 11.15 36.03
CA GLY A 519 -3.62 11.24 36.58
C GLY A 519 -3.82 12.23 37.73
N ARG A 520 -2.86 13.14 37.97
CA ARG A 520 -2.96 14.20 39.00
C ARG A 520 -3.71 15.44 38.50
N LEU A 521 -3.86 15.59 37.20
CA LEU A 521 -4.50 16.71 36.55
C LEU A 521 -5.41 16.19 35.40
N SER A 522 -6.56 16.81 35.21
CA SER A 522 -7.38 16.52 34.01
C SER A 522 -6.78 17.18 32.77
N LEU A 523 -7.02 16.58 31.61
CA LEU A 523 -6.60 17.19 30.33
C LEU A 523 -7.29 18.54 30.10
N ASP A 524 -8.56 18.66 30.51
CA ASP A 524 -9.30 19.92 30.41
C ASP A 524 -8.65 21.05 31.25
N ASP A 525 -8.29 20.76 32.51
CA ASP A 525 -7.58 21.73 33.36
C ASP A 525 -6.19 22.08 32.83
N PHE A 526 -5.54 21.13 32.14
CA PHE A 526 -4.26 21.42 31.49
C PHE A 526 -4.47 22.34 30.28
N MET A 527 -5.42 22.03 29.40
CA MET A 527 -5.69 22.82 28.21
C MET A 527 -6.19 24.21 28.50
N ALA A 528 -6.95 24.40 29.59
CA ALA A 528 -7.50 25.70 29.99
C ALA A 528 -6.42 26.78 30.26
N GLN A 529 -5.18 26.39 30.52
CA GLN A 529 -4.07 27.33 30.73
C GLN A 529 -3.34 27.72 29.44
N LEU A 530 -3.56 26.99 28.32
CA LEU A 530 -2.86 27.26 27.08
C LEU A 530 -3.42 28.49 26.38
N SER A 531 -2.54 29.35 25.91
CA SER A 531 -2.92 30.50 25.08
C SER A 531 -3.33 30.03 23.68
N ASP A 532 -3.96 30.90 22.90
CA ASP A 532 -4.27 30.62 21.49
C ASP A 532 -3.00 30.35 20.69
N ASP A 533 -1.89 31.07 21.01
CA ASP A 533 -0.59 30.82 20.38
C ASP A 533 -0.03 29.43 20.69
N ASP A 534 -0.23 28.92 21.91
CA ASP A 534 0.19 27.58 22.30
C ASP A 534 -0.65 26.51 21.56
N LEU A 535 -1.96 26.75 21.47
CA LEU A 535 -2.87 25.87 20.73
C LEU A 535 -2.49 25.83 19.24
N ILE A 536 -2.32 26.99 18.59
CA ILE A 536 -1.92 27.09 17.17
C ILE A 536 -0.58 26.38 16.94
N HIS A 537 0.37 26.54 17.88
CA HIS A 537 1.67 25.87 17.79
C HIS A 537 1.52 24.33 17.76
N LEU A 538 0.62 23.77 18.57
CA LEU A 538 0.37 22.31 18.59
C LEU A 538 -0.22 21.77 17.27
N LEU A 539 -0.86 22.63 16.47
CA LEU A 539 -1.51 22.26 15.22
C LEU A 539 -0.60 22.38 14.00
N GLY A 540 0.66 22.76 14.19
CA GLY A 540 1.68 22.80 13.14
C GLY A 540 2.79 21.79 13.37
N GLY A 541 3.30 21.21 12.28
CA GLY A 541 4.46 20.34 12.37
C GLY A 541 5.71 21.06 12.89
N GLN A 542 6.61 20.31 13.49
CA GLN A 542 7.86 20.77 14.08
C GLN A 542 9.04 20.22 13.31
N PRO A 543 10.14 21.00 13.14
CA PRO A 543 11.34 20.53 12.45
C PRO A 543 11.85 19.21 13.05
N ASN A 544 12.37 18.35 12.20
CA ASN A 544 12.93 17.06 12.60
C ASN A 544 14.18 17.26 13.47
N VAL A 545 14.35 16.36 14.41
CA VAL A 545 15.53 16.29 15.29
C VAL A 545 15.98 14.83 15.42
N GLY A 546 17.24 14.65 15.80
CA GLY A 546 17.81 13.32 15.98
C GLY A 546 17.89 12.53 14.69
N VAL A 547 17.42 11.29 14.69
CA VAL A 547 17.50 10.39 13.54
C VAL A 547 16.26 10.47 12.62
N SER A 548 15.27 11.28 12.97
CA SER A 548 14.06 11.44 12.15
C SER A 548 14.41 11.98 10.76
N ASN A 549 13.87 11.36 9.73
CA ASN A 549 14.01 11.83 8.36
C ASN A 549 12.99 12.91 7.99
N THR A 550 11.97 13.10 8.83
CA THR A 550 10.86 14.01 8.54
C THR A 550 10.33 14.70 9.81
N PHE A 551 9.40 15.63 9.64
CA PHE A 551 8.90 16.50 10.70
C PHE A 551 8.14 15.76 11.80
N GLY A 552 8.10 16.36 12.99
CA GLY A 552 7.33 15.93 14.15
C GLY A 552 6.22 16.89 14.52
N PHE A 553 5.70 16.78 15.75
CA PHE A 553 4.67 17.65 16.31
C PHE A 553 4.76 17.73 17.83
N GLY A 554 3.90 18.52 18.47
CA GLY A 554 3.94 18.77 19.90
C GLY A 554 4.91 19.89 20.25
N ASN A 555 5.88 19.62 21.15
CA ASN A 555 6.97 20.54 21.50
C ASN A 555 6.52 21.84 22.19
N LEU A 556 5.85 21.72 23.35
CA LEU A 556 5.60 22.84 24.26
C LEU A 556 6.43 22.65 25.55
N PRO A 557 7.73 22.98 25.56
CA PRO A 557 8.63 22.65 26.64
C PRO A 557 8.25 23.36 27.96
N ASP A 558 7.69 24.55 27.91
CA ASP A 558 7.24 25.30 29.08
C ASP A 558 6.15 24.58 29.90
N TYR A 559 5.38 23.73 29.23
CA TYR A 559 4.32 22.91 29.81
C TYR A 559 4.69 21.42 29.89
N GLY A 560 5.92 21.07 29.53
CA GLY A 560 6.41 19.68 29.54
C GLY A 560 5.83 18.78 28.44
N VAL A 561 5.22 19.34 27.38
CA VAL A 561 4.78 18.57 26.22
C VAL A 561 6.00 18.21 25.38
N PRO A 562 6.26 16.89 25.14
CA PRO A 562 7.44 16.49 24.39
C PRO A 562 7.33 16.80 22.90
N SER A 563 8.49 16.86 22.23
CA SER A 563 8.59 16.85 20.76
C SER A 563 8.49 15.42 20.26
N ILE A 564 7.47 15.14 19.50
CA ILE A 564 7.18 13.79 18.95
C ILE A 564 7.64 13.74 17.51
N MET A 565 8.58 12.83 17.22
CA MET A 565 9.12 12.65 15.87
C MET A 565 8.40 11.54 15.13
N THR A 566 8.20 11.78 13.83
CA THR A 566 7.67 10.80 12.88
C THR A 566 8.78 10.25 12.01
N ALA A 567 8.52 9.13 11.33
CA ALA A 567 9.43 8.59 10.33
C ALA A 567 8.66 7.97 9.17
N ASP A 568 9.15 8.20 7.96
CA ASP A 568 8.70 7.52 6.75
C ASP A 568 9.06 6.04 6.75
N GLY A 569 8.56 5.37 5.74
CA GLY A 569 9.00 4.06 5.31
C GLY A 569 7.91 2.99 5.34
N PRO A 570 6.99 2.97 4.35
CA PRO A 570 6.01 1.88 4.23
C PRO A 570 6.68 0.51 3.97
N ALA A 571 7.92 0.49 3.47
CA ALA A 571 8.71 -0.73 3.29
C ALA A 571 9.87 -0.86 4.31
N GLY A 572 9.80 -0.16 5.45
CA GLY A 572 10.81 -0.18 6.50
C GLY A 572 11.08 1.20 7.10
N LEU A 573 11.67 1.24 8.27
CA LEU A 573 11.96 2.50 8.95
C LEU A 573 12.98 3.32 8.13
N ARG A 574 12.59 4.54 7.73
CA ARG A 574 13.48 5.48 7.06
C ARG A 574 14.10 6.43 8.08
N ILE A 575 15.42 6.40 8.18
CA ILE A 575 16.20 7.28 9.04
C ILE A 575 16.90 8.33 8.18
N SER A 576 17.17 9.51 8.75
CA SER A 576 17.92 10.57 8.07
C SER A 576 19.27 10.04 7.56
N GLY A 577 19.56 10.30 6.26
CA GLY A 577 20.81 9.89 5.63
C GLY A 577 22.07 10.42 6.32
N GLU A 578 21.96 11.56 6.99
CA GLU A 578 23.07 12.17 7.76
C GLU A 578 23.49 11.29 8.96
N CYS A 579 22.60 10.43 9.46
CA CYS A 579 22.88 9.57 10.60
C CYS A 579 23.65 8.31 10.23
N SER A 580 23.84 8.00 8.96
CA SER A 580 24.52 6.79 8.43
C SER A 580 24.04 5.49 9.07
N MET A 581 22.75 5.40 9.39
CA MET A 581 22.16 4.23 10.05
C MET A 581 21.36 3.42 9.05
N ASN A 582 21.58 2.12 9.08
CA ASN A 582 20.86 1.15 8.28
C ASN A 582 19.73 0.52 9.11
N THR A 583 18.60 0.26 8.48
CA THR A 583 17.43 -0.39 9.07
C THR A 583 17.04 -1.61 8.24
N THR A 584 15.98 -2.31 8.62
CA THR A 584 15.50 -3.46 7.84
C THR A 584 14.59 -2.95 6.72
N ALA A 585 14.93 -3.29 5.46
CA ALA A 585 13.98 -3.14 4.35
C ALA A 585 13.10 -4.39 4.28
N TRP A 586 11.81 -4.19 4.53
CA TRP A 586 10.78 -5.20 4.43
C TRP A 586 10.29 -5.36 2.98
N PRO A 587 9.61 -6.46 2.64
CA PRO A 587 8.90 -6.58 1.37
C PRO A 587 7.90 -5.45 1.19
N CYS A 588 7.69 -5.02 -0.05
CA CYS A 588 6.68 -4.01 -0.37
C CYS A 588 5.26 -4.47 0.00
N ALA A 589 4.33 -3.53 0.16
CA ALA A 589 2.98 -3.84 0.62
C ALA A 589 2.21 -4.77 -0.32
N THR A 590 2.40 -4.63 -1.65
CA THR A 590 1.83 -5.55 -2.64
C THR A 590 2.29 -6.99 -2.41
N LEU A 591 3.59 -7.19 -2.14
CA LEU A 591 4.12 -8.51 -1.81
C LEU A 591 3.57 -9.04 -0.48
N LEU A 592 3.48 -8.19 0.53
CA LEU A 592 2.86 -8.56 1.81
C LEU A 592 1.39 -8.94 1.66
N ALA A 593 0.65 -8.26 0.78
CA ALA A 593 -0.73 -8.62 0.45
C ALA A 593 -0.81 -10.01 -0.21
N CYS A 594 0.12 -10.33 -1.11
CA CYS A 594 0.20 -11.64 -1.77
C CYS A 594 0.49 -12.80 -0.79
N THR A 595 0.88 -12.51 0.46
CA THR A 595 0.93 -13.57 1.49
C THR A 595 -0.44 -14.09 1.88
N TRP A 596 -1.49 -13.30 1.77
CA TRP A 596 -2.85 -13.58 2.28
C TRP A 596 -2.83 -14.01 3.75
N ASN A 597 -1.85 -13.50 4.51
CA ASN A 597 -1.58 -13.89 5.89
C ASN A 597 -1.51 -12.66 6.83
N PRO A 598 -2.65 -12.18 7.34
CA PRO A 598 -2.67 -11.04 8.26
C PRO A 598 -1.80 -11.24 9.50
N ALA A 599 -1.65 -12.47 9.99
CA ALA A 599 -0.82 -12.74 11.16
C ALA A 599 0.67 -12.47 10.90
N LEU A 600 1.16 -12.79 9.70
CA LEU A 600 2.54 -12.49 9.30
C LEU A 600 2.74 -10.97 9.13
N VAL A 601 1.78 -10.28 8.51
CA VAL A 601 1.81 -8.83 8.35
C VAL A 601 1.83 -8.13 9.72
N GLN A 602 1.09 -8.65 10.69
CA GLN A 602 1.14 -8.15 12.07
C GLN A 602 2.52 -8.33 12.71
N GLN A 603 3.19 -9.47 12.47
CA GLN A 603 4.56 -9.69 12.96
C GLN A 603 5.57 -8.72 12.32
N VAL A 604 5.44 -8.45 11.01
CA VAL A 604 6.26 -7.45 10.32
C VAL A 604 6.03 -6.07 10.92
N GLY A 605 4.76 -5.69 11.16
CA GLY A 605 4.42 -4.42 11.81
C GLY A 605 5.01 -4.29 13.22
N GLN A 606 4.98 -5.37 14.00
CA GLN A 606 5.58 -5.40 15.33
C GLN A 606 7.10 -5.21 15.27
N ALA A 607 7.79 -5.99 14.44
CA ALA A 607 9.24 -5.93 14.30
C ALA A 607 9.72 -4.56 13.79
N GLY A 608 9.03 -3.99 12.77
CA GLY A 608 9.34 -2.64 12.30
C GLY A 608 9.13 -1.58 13.39
N ALA A 609 8.06 -1.70 14.18
CA ALA A 609 7.82 -0.78 15.29
C ALA A 609 8.85 -0.93 16.45
N GLU A 610 9.43 -2.10 16.66
CA GLU A 610 10.56 -2.27 17.57
C GLU A 610 11.77 -1.44 17.11
N GLU A 611 12.02 -1.35 15.79
CA GLU A 611 13.07 -0.50 15.24
C GLU A 611 12.73 1.00 15.43
N VAL A 612 11.48 1.39 15.17
CA VAL A 612 11.01 2.76 15.42
C VAL A 612 11.23 3.15 16.88
N LYS A 613 10.84 2.27 17.78
CA LYS A 613 10.96 2.46 19.23
C LYS A 613 12.41 2.58 19.67
N GLU A 614 13.29 1.70 19.23
CA GLU A 614 14.72 1.73 19.56
C GLU A 614 15.40 3.00 19.09
N ASN A 615 14.91 3.59 18.00
CA ASN A 615 15.43 4.84 17.46
C ASN A 615 14.75 6.10 18.05
N ASN A 616 14.00 5.95 19.14
CA ASN A 616 13.34 7.02 19.89
C ASN A 616 12.31 7.83 19.06
N LEU A 617 11.82 7.23 17.98
CA LEU A 617 10.73 7.74 17.17
C LEU A 617 9.38 7.25 17.74
N ALA A 618 8.29 7.93 17.44
CA ALA A 618 7.02 7.64 18.08
C ALA A 618 5.86 7.41 17.12
N VAL A 619 6.00 7.86 15.88
CA VAL A 619 5.01 7.65 14.83
C VAL A 619 5.70 7.07 13.60
N TRP A 620 5.18 5.96 13.09
CA TRP A 620 5.60 5.39 11.82
C TRP A 620 4.54 5.63 10.76
N LEU A 621 4.93 6.28 9.64
CA LEU A 621 4.02 6.72 8.57
C LEU A 621 3.64 5.57 7.63
N THR A 622 3.00 4.57 8.19
CA THR A 622 2.55 3.32 7.55
C THR A 622 1.34 2.76 8.30
N PRO A 623 0.48 1.93 7.68
CA PRO A 623 0.47 1.43 6.31
C PRO A 623 -0.15 2.43 5.31
N ALA A 624 0.24 2.29 4.03
CA ALA A 624 -0.42 2.94 2.91
C ALA A 624 -1.41 1.96 2.28
N VAL A 625 -2.70 2.36 2.13
CA VAL A 625 -3.79 1.42 1.85
C VAL A 625 -4.72 1.85 0.72
N ASN A 626 -4.29 2.75 -0.14
CA ASN A 626 -5.04 3.12 -1.33
C ASN A 626 -5.23 1.92 -2.26
N ILE A 627 -6.25 1.95 -3.09
CA ILE A 627 -6.58 0.85 -4.00
C ILE A 627 -5.70 0.91 -5.25
N HIS A 628 -5.27 -0.24 -5.76
CA HIS A 628 -4.64 -0.38 -7.07
C HIS A 628 -5.70 -0.16 -8.16
N ARG A 629 -6.01 1.12 -8.43
CA ARG A 629 -7.02 1.51 -9.40
C ARG A 629 -6.54 1.29 -10.83
N ASN A 630 -5.29 1.65 -11.09
CA ASN A 630 -4.67 1.57 -12.40
C ASN A 630 -3.22 1.09 -12.28
N PRO A 631 -2.72 0.25 -13.20
CA PRO A 631 -1.34 -0.21 -13.20
C PRO A 631 -0.29 0.88 -13.26
N LEU A 632 -0.64 2.05 -13.81
CA LEU A 632 0.30 3.15 -14.02
C LEU A 632 0.59 3.98 -12.78
N CYS A 633 -0.20 3.88 -11.70
CA CYS A 633 0.07 4.63 -10.48
C CYS A 633 1.43 4.26 -9.90
N GLY A 634 2.29 5.27 -9.74
CA GLY A 634 3.68 5.09 -9.33
C GLY A 634 3.86 4.52 -7.92
N ARG A 635 2.88 4.68 -7.05
CA ARG A 635 2.91 4.24 -5.65
C ARG A 635 2.20 2.90 -5.40
N ASN A 636 1.76 2.17 -6.44
CA ASN A 636 1.12 0.87 -6.23
C ASN A 636 1.97 -0.11 -5.41
N PHE A 637 3.30 -0.05 -5.52
CA PHE A 637 4.21 -0.93 -4.76
C PHE A 637 3.99 -0.85 -3.24
N GLU A 638 3.62 0.32 -2.71
CA GLU A 638 3.41 0.53 -1.27
C GLU A 638 1.95 0.36 -0.83
N TYR A 639 1.03 0.16 -1.78
CA TYR A 639 -0.35 -0.18 -1.54
C TYR A 639 -0.55 -1.69 -1.61
N TYR A 640 -1.64 -2.21 -1.04
CA TYR A 640 -1.78 -3.66 -0.87
C TYR A 640 -2.43 -4.36 -2.07
N SER A 641 -3.54 -3.82 -2.61
CA SER A 641 -4.39 -4.60 -3.53
C SER A 641 -5.40 -3.73 -4.29
N GLU A 642 -5.94 -4.28 -5.39
CA GLU A 642 -7.16 -3.80 -6.05
C GLU A 642 -8.43 -4.08 -5.21
N ASP A 643 -8.34 -4.95 -4.21
CA ASP A 643 -9.47 -5.37 -3.38
C ASP A 643 -9.46 -4.68 -2.00
N PRO A 644 -10.54 -3.96 -1.62
CA PRO A 644 -10.59 -3.23 -0.36
C PRO A 644 -10.63 -4.12 0.89
N LEU A 645 -11.08 -5.39 0.78
CA LEU A 645 -11.03 -6.32 1.92
C LEU A 645 -9.60 -6.75 2.22
N ILE A 646 -8.82 -7.09 1.18
CA ILE A 646 -7.39 -7.40 1.33
C ILE A 646 -6.65 -6.19 1.90
N ALA A 647 -6.81 -5.01 1.27
CA ALA A 647 -6.15 -3.79 1.74
C ALA A 647 -6.51 -3.46 3.19
N GLY A 648 -7.79 -3.58 3.55
CA GLY A 648 -8.27 -3.33 4.90
C GLY A 648 -7.76 -4.33 5.93
N LYS A 649 -7.79 -5.63 5.64
CA LYS A 649 -7.35 -6.68 6.58
C LYS A 649 -5.84 -6.67 6.79
N MET A 650 -5.05 -6.50 5.73
CA MET A 650 -3.60 -6.37 5.82
C MET A 650 -3.20 -5.08 6.53
N GLY A 651 -3.84 -3.94 6.19
CA GLY A 651 -3.62 -2.68 6.88
C GLY A 651 -3.97 -2.75 8.37
N ALA A 652 -5.10 -3.36 8.73
CA ALA A 652 -5.48 -3.55 10.14
C ALA A 652 -4.47 -4.41 10.91
N ALA A 653 -3.96 -5.46 10.30
CA ALA A 653 -2.93 -6.32 10.89
C ALA A 653 -1.63 -5.53 11.12
N MET A 654 -1.19 -4.75 10.14
CA MET A 654 -0.01 -3.87 10.25
C MET A 654 -0.18 -2.88 11.41
N VAL A 655 -1.32 -2.19 11.50
CA VAL A 655 -1.64 -1.25 12.59
C VAL A 655 -1.58 -1.94 13.95
N LYS A 656 -2.20 -3.12 14.09
CA LYS A 656 -2.18 -3.90 15.35
C LYS A 656 -0.74 -4.25 15.75
N GLY A 657 0.08 -4.67 14.79
CA GLY A 657 1.50 -4.97 15.02
C GLY A 657 2.26 -3.74 15.52
N ILE A 658 2.15 -2.63 14.81
CA ILE A 658 2.84 -1.38 15.17
C ILE A 658 2.41 -0.89 16.55
N GLN A 659 1.11 -0.80 16.80
CA GLN A 659 0.59 -0.23 18.05
C GLN A 659 0.81 -1.13 19.27
N SER A 660 1.09 -2.44 19.06
CA SER A 660 1.49 -3.35 20.14
C SER A 660 2.81 -2.93 20.82
N GLN A 661 3.62 -2.13 20.13
CA GLN A 661 4.90 -1.60 20.64
C GLN A 661 4.78 -0.18 21.23
N HIS A 662 3.57 0.35 21.41
CA HIS A 662 3.30 1.74 21.82
C HIS A 662 3.86 2.79 20.84
N ILE A 663 3.92 2.44 19.56
CA ILE A 663 4.23 3.32 18.43
C ILE A 663 2.92 3.61 17.69
N ALA A 664 2.71 4.86 17.30
CA ALA A 664 1.55 5.23 16.51
C ALA A 664 1.74 4.79 15.05
N ALA A 665 0.78 4.05 14.51
CA ALA A 665 0.66 3.85 13.08
C ALA A 665 -0.04 5.06 12.46
N SER A 666 0.39 5.50 11.28
CA SER A 666 -0.29 6.53 10.50
C SER A 666 -0.77 5.94 9.17
N VAL A 667 -2.07 5.62 9.12
CA VAL A 667 -2.70 5.04 7.93
C VAL A 667 -2.86 6.10 6.86
N LYS A 668 -2.41 5.81 5.62
CA LYS A 668 -2.33 6.78 4.53
C LYS A 668 -2.71 6.17 3.17
N HIS A 669 -3.06 6.97 2.17
CA HIS A 669 -3.36 8.40 2.17
C HIS A 669 -4.88 8.58 2.09
N PHE A 670 -5.48 9.18 3.05
CA PHE A 670 -6.94 9.28 3.19
C PHE A 670 -7.50 10.53 2.50
N ALA A 671 -8.11 10.40 1.27
CA ALA A 671 -8.35 9.18 0.54
C ALA A 671 -8.22 9.39 -0.98
N ALA A 672 -8.44 8.30 -1.75
CA ALA A 672 -8.51 8.32 -3.22
C ALA A 672 -7.26 8.91 -3.89
N ASN A 673 -6.05 8.71 -3.34
CA ASN A 673 -4.77 9.04 -3.96
C ASN A 673 -4.33 7.88 -4.86
N ASN A 674 -4.80 7.87 -6.12
CA ASN A 674 -4.58 6.79 -7.07
C ASN A 674 -3.83 7.25 -8.33
N LYS A 675 -3.25 8.45 -8.30
CA LYS A 675 -2.42 9.05 -9.35
C LYS A 675 -1.40 9.98 -8.70
N GLU A 676 -0.15 9.89 -9.12
CA GLU A 676 0.94 10.71 -8.58
C GLU A 676 1.18 11.99 -9.38
N THR A 677 0.93 11.98 -10.69
CA THR A 677 1.05 13.18 -11.54
C THR A 677 0.10 14.27 -11.05
N ASN A 678 0.66 15.43 -10.72
CA ASN A 678 -0.07 16.60 -10.20
C ASN A 678 -0.89 16.31 -8.92
N ARG A 679 -0.44 15.37 -8.09
CA ARG A 679 -1.19 14.87 -6.91
C ARG A 679 -1.62 15.98 -5.93
N LYS A 680 -0.84 17.08 -5.84
CA LYS A 680 -1.14 18.20 -4.94
C LYS A 680 -2.26 19.12 -5.44
N HIS A 681 -2.66 18.99 -6.70
CA HIS A 681 -3.67 19.84 -7.34
C HIS A 681 -4.78 19.05 -8.04
N SER A 682 -4.57 17.76 -8.29
CA SER A 682 -5.54 16.92 -9.01
C SER A 682 -6.79 16.64 -8.17
N ASP A 683 -7.94 16.62 -8.87
CA ASP A 683 -9.25 16.29 -8.29
C ASP A 683 -9.67 14.87 -8.65
N SER A 684 -9.80 13.99 -7.67
CA SER A 684 -10.37 12.65 -7.82
C SER A 684 -11.89 12.76 -7.84
N ARG A 685 -12.49 12.70 -9.05
CA ARG A 685 -13.94 12.78 -9.27
C ARG A 685 -14.51 11.38 -9.24
N VAL A 686 -15.27 11.09 -8.20
CA VAL A 686 -15.70 9.72 -7.89
C VAL A 686 -17.11 9.73 -7.31
N SER A 687 -17.94 8.74 -7.64
CA SER A 687 -19.27 8.60 -7.07
C SER A 687 -19.21 8.31 -5.56
N GLU A 688 -20.23 8.72 -4.81
CA GLU A 688 -20.31 8.36 -3.38
C GLU A 688 -20.33 6.85 -3.20
N ARG A 689 -20.96 6.11 -4.12
CA ARG A 689 -20.99 4.65 -4.10
C ARG A 689 -19.58 4.05 -4.20
N ALA A 690 -18.80 4.45 -5.20
CA ALA A 690 -17.45 3.96 -5.39
C ALA A 690 -16.52 4.36 -4.22
N LEU A 691 -16.68 5.57 -3.68
CA LEU A 691 -15.98 5.96 -2.46
C LEU A 691 -16.26 4.97 -1.34
N ARG A 692 -17.54 4.68 -1.04
CA ARG A 692 -17.94 3.85 0.09
C ARG A 692 -17.66 2.36 -0.09
N GLU A 693 -17.81 1.83 -1.31
CA GLU A 693 -17.65 0.39 -1.56
C GLU A 693 -16.19 0.01 -1.87
N ILE A 694 -15.37 0.94 -2.38
CA ILE A 694 -14.01 0.69 -2.86
C ILE A 694 -12.97 1.54 -2.12
N TYR A 695 -12.94 2.86 -2.34
CA TYR A 695 -11.79 3.70 -1.99
C TYR A 695 -11.69 4.04 -0.49
N LEU A 696 -12.80 4.06 0.22
CA LEU A 696 -12.87 4.28 1.67
C LEU A 696 -13.01 2.96 2.45
N LYS A 697 -13.43 1.86 1.80
CA LYS A 697 -13.76 0.61 2.48
C LYS A 697 -12.58 0.00 3.23
N GLY A 698 -11.37 0.04 2.65
CA GLY A 698 -10.15 -0.42 3.32
C GLY A 698 -9.87 0.36 4.62
N PHE A 699 -10.00 1.69 4.57
CA PHE A 699 -9.85 2.56 5.74
C PHE A 699 -10.93 2.29 6.80
N GLU A 700 -12.20 2.09 6.38
CA GLU A 700 -13.30 1.73 7.29
C GLU A 700 -12.98 0.47 8.07
N ILE A 701 -12.50 -0.58 7.40
CA ILE A 701 -12.10 -1.86 8.03
C ILE A 701 -10.99 -1.61 9.05
N ILE A 702 -9.95 -0.85 8.68
CA ILE A 702 -8.83 -0.57 9.58
C ILE A 702 -9.29 0.20 10.81
N VAL A 703 -10.10 1.24 10.64
CA VAL A 703 -10.63 2.03 11.77
C VAL A 703 -11.44 1.15 12.71
N LYS A 704 -12.35 0.33 12.18
CA LYS A 704 -13.20 -0.53 12.99
C LYS A 704 -12.46 -1.67 13.69
N GLU A 705 -11.43 -2.24 13.06
CA GLU A 705 -10.75 -3.43 13.58
C GLU A 705 -9.49 -3.11 14.40
N ALA A 706 -8.83 -1.99 14.14
CA ALA A 706 -7.53 -1.68 14.71
C ALA A 706 -7.45 -0.31 15.41
N GLN A 707 -8.40 0.61 15.17
CA GLN A 707 -8.39 1.96 15.74
C GLN A 707 -6.99 2.60 15.64
N PRO A 708 -6.52 2.96 14.43
CA PRO A 708 -5.21 3.58 14.27
C PRO A 708 -5.12 4.86 15.11
N TRP A 709 -3.95 5.14 15.64
CA TRP A 709 -3.77 6.34 16.46
C TRP A 709 -3.64 7.60 15.62
N THR A 710 -3.18 7.45 14.36
CA THR A 710 -3.18 8.55 13.40
C THR A 710 -3.65 8.09 12.01
N ILE A 711 -4.18 9.04 11.26
CA ILE A 711 -4.49 8.92 9.83
C ILE A 711 -3.89 10.14 9.12
N MET A 712 -3.34 9.95 7.93
CA MET A 712 -2.81 11.01 7.09
C MET A 712 -3.78 11.31 5.96
N SER A 713 -4.30 12.53 5.88
CA SER A 713 -5.12 12.98 4.75
C SER A 713 -4.27 13.13 3.49
N SER A 714 -4.84 12.82 2.33
CA SER A 714 -4.14 12.83 1.05
C SER A 714 -3.96 14.25 0.49
N TYR A 715 -3.07 14.37 -0.50
CA TYR A 715 -2.83 15.64 -1.21
C TYR A 715 -3.99 16.09 -2.09
N ASN A 716 -4.59 15.14 -2.80
CA ASN A 716 -5.58 15.38 -3.85
C ASN A 716 -6.88 15.98 -3.31
N ALA A 717 -7.62 16.62 -4.18
CA ALA A 717 -9.02 16.90 -3.92
C ALA A 717 -9.88 15.66 -4.19
N ILE A 718 -11.05 15.62 -3.58
CA ILE A 718 -12.12 14.64 -3.82
C ILE A 718 -13.37 15.42 -4.14
N ASN A 719 -13.86 15.26 -5.36
CA ASN A 719 -15.08 15.93 -5.82
C ASN A 719 -15.07 17.46 -5.61
N GLY A 720 -13.90 18.08 -5.87
CA GLY A 720 -13.72 19.53 -5.77
C GLY A 720 -13.25 20.05 -4.41
N HIS A 721 -13.13 19.19 -3.39
CA HIS A 721 -12.67 19.58 -2.05
C HIS A 721 -11.36 18.89 -1.69
N ARG A 722 -10.34 19.64 -1.27
CA ARG A 722 -9.09 19.06 -0.80
C ARG A 722 -9.36 18.11 0.36
N ALA A 723 -8.76 16.92 0.32
CA ALA A 723 -9.00 15.89 1.34
C ALA A 723 -8.74 16.42 2.77
N SER A 724 -7.68 17.23 2.96
CA SER A 724 -7.34 17.80 4.27
C SER A 724 -8.28 18.93 4.73
N GLU A 725 -9.04 19.56 3.82
CA GLU A 725 -10.06 20.58 4.13
C GLU A 725 -11.50 20.04 4.11
N ASN A 726 -11.68 18.74 3.87
CA ASN A 726 -12.99 18.14 3.65
C ASN A 726 -13.63 17.67 4.96
N ARG A 727 -14.51 18.49 5.51
CA ARG A 727 -15.23 18.17 6.74
C ARG A 727 -16.07 16.90 6.63
N GLU A 728 -16.78 16.71 5.50
CA GLU A 728 -17.59 15.50 5.29
C GLU A 728 -16.73 14.24 5.38
N LEU A 729 -15.51 14.29 4.79
CA LEU A 729 -14.57 13.18 4.85
C LEU A 729 -14.04 12.94 6.28
N LEU A 730 -13.56 14.00 6.95
CA LEU A 730 -12.77 13.89 8.19
C LEU A 730 -13.65 13.82 9.46
N GLU A 731 -14.72 14.61 9.53
CA GLU A 731 -15.60 14.62 10.71
C GLU A 731 -16.82 13.72 10.52
N ASP A 732 -17.55 13.86 9.40
CA ASP A 732 -18.82 13.18 9.28
C ASP A 732 -18.65 11.69 8.96
N VAL A 733 -17.82 11.33 7.99
CA VAL A 733 -17.56 9.93 7.63
C VAL A 733 -16.56 9.28 8.58
N LEU A 734 -15.33 9.81 8.67
CA LEU A 734 -14.26 9.16 9.43
C LEU A 734 -14.58 9.06 10.93
N ARG A 735 -15.01 10.16 11.55
CA ARG A 735 -15.28 10.21 12.98
C ARG A 735 -16.72 9.87 13.31
N GLY A 736 -17.68 10.46 12.59
CA GLY A 736 -19.11 10.29 12.84
C GLY A 736 -19.62 8.89 12.51
N GLU A 737 -19.36 8.40 11.31
CA GLU A 737 -19.88 7.10 10.88
C GLU A 737 -19.04 5.90 11.35
N TRP A 738 -17.70 6.05 11.39
CA TRP A 738 -16.79 4.94 11.70
C TRP A 738 -16.27 4.96 13.14
N GLY A 739 -16.39 6.10 13.85
CA GLY A 739 -15.97 6.24 15.24
C GLY A 739 -14.46 6.32 15.42
N PHE A 740 -13.74 6.91 14.48
CA PHE A 740 -12.32 7.15 14.60
C PHE A 740 -12.01 8.12 15.76
N LYS A 741 -11.10 7.76 16.64
CA LYS A 741 -10.74 8.52 17.84
C LYS A 741 -9.33 9.09 17.83
N GLY A 742 -8.59 8.84 16.76
CA GLY A 742 -7.19 9.25 16.65
C GLY A 742 -7.01 10.68 16.12
N MET A 743 -5.77 11.04 15.90
CA MET A 743 -5.35 12.31 15.30
C MET A 743 -5.30 12.19 13.78
N VAL A 744 -5.71 13.24 13.07
CA VAL A 744 -5.53 13.38 11.62
C VAL A 744 -4.38 14.35 11.35
N THR A 745 -3.42 13.93 10.54
CA THR A 745 -2.37 14.81 9.99
C THR A 745 -2.60 15.04 8.51
N THR A 746 -2.11 16.16 7.96
CA THR A 746 -1.97 16.28 6.52
C THR A 746 -0.83 15.42 6.03
N ASP A 747 -0.82 15.10 4.73
CA ASP A 747 0.43 14.82 4.03
C ASP A 747 1.33 16.08 4.03
N TRP A 748 2.61 15.93 3.67
CA TRP A 748 3.61 17.01 3.83
C TRP A 748 3.45 18.11 2.79
N TRP A 749 3.41 19.37 3.28
CA TRP A 749 3.34 20.53 2.38
C TRP A 749 2.10 20.54 1.48
N THR A 750 0.92 20.17 2.05
CA THR A 750 -0.36 20.31 1.35
C THR A 750 -0.59 21.77 0.92
N ARG A 751 -1.29 21.96 -0.20
CA ARG A 751 -1.65 23.29 -0.74
C ARG A 751 -2.92 23.86 -0.12
N ALA A 752 -3.39 23.29 0.97
CA ALA A 752 -4.59 23.68 1.68
C ALA A 752 -4.34 24.83 2.65
N GLU A 753 -5.38 25.60 2.96
CA GLU A 753 -5.34 26.67 3.97
C GLU A 753 -5.42 26.07 5.37
N HIS A 754 -4.44 26.37 6.23
CA HIS A 754 -4.30 25.77 7.55
C HIS A 754 -5.56 25.95 8.43
N TYR A 755 -6.20 27.14 8.40
CA TYR A 755 -7.41 27.36 9.19
C TYR A 755 -8.61 26.54 8.68
N LYS A 756 -8.69 26.28 7.35
CA LYS A 756 -9.73 25.41 6.76
C LYS A 756 -9.50 23.95 7.16
N GLU A 757 -8.24 23.52 7.17
CA GLU A 757 -7.86 22.18 7.64
C GLU A 757 -8.29 21.96 9.09
N ILE A 758 -7.98 22.92 10.00
CA ILE A 758 -8.41 22.88 11.42
C ILE A 758 -9.94 22.76 11.50
N LYS A 759 -10.64 23.59 10.76
CA LYS A 759 -12.12 23.62 10.72
C LYS A 759 -12.74 22.32 10.22
N ALA A 760 -12.05 21.63 9.31
CA ALA A 760 -12.45 20.34 8.77
C ALA A 760 -12.10 19.15 9.69
N GLY A 761 -11.37 19.37 10.78
CA GLY A 761 -10.96 18.31 11.72
C GLY A 761 -9.66 17.62 11.34
N ASN A 762 -8.83 18.26 10.51
CA ASN A 762 -7.44 17.88 10.32
C ASN A 762 -6.62 18.53 11.46
N ASP A 763 -6.03 17.71 12.33
CA ASP A 763 -5.51 18.16 13.61
C ASP A 763 -4.12 18.79 13.52
N VAL A 764 -3.27 18.31 12.59
CA VAL A 764 -1.91 18.84 12.42
C VAL A 764 -1.57 19.03 10.95
N LYS A 765 -1.17 20.24 10.59
CA LYS A 765 -0.57 20.52 9.28
C LYS A 765 0.91 20.16 9.28
N MET A 766 1.30 19.14 8.50
CA MET A 766 2.69 18.66 8.34
C MET A 766 3.33 19.28 7.10
N GLY A 767 4.57 19.36 7.06
CA GLY A 767 5.77 19.90 7.49
C GLY A 767 5.65 21.04 8.51
N THR A 768 5.25 22.28 8.13
CA THR A 768 5.05 23.40 9.05
C THR A 768 3.64 23.94 8.94
N GLY A 769 3.08 24.41 10.06
CA GLY A 769 1.84 25.17 10.05
C GLY A 769 2.03 26.61 9.55
N PHE A 770 0.93 27.33 9.41
CA PHE A 770 0.91 28.77 9.06
C PHE A 770 0.27 29.58 10.21
N PRO A 771 0.97 29.79 11.35
CA PRO A 771 0.42 30.42 12.54
C PRO A 771 -0.23 31.77 12.29
N GLU A 772 0.42 32.61 11.49
CA GLU A 772 -0.09 33.97 11.22
C GLU A 772 -1.39 33.96 10.37
N ARG A 773 -1.53 32.97 9.47
CA ARG A 773 -2.78 32.80 8.71
C ARG A 773 -3.91 32.32 9.61
N VAL A 774 -3.61 31.44 10.55
CA VAL A 774 -4.58 30.96 11.56
C VAL A 774 -5.03 32.12 12.46
N LYS A 775 -4.11 32.94 12.99
CA LYS A 775 -4.42 34.13 13.78
C LYS A 775 -5.30 35.10 13.03
N LYS A 776 -4.96 35.39 11.77
CA LYS A 776 -5.76 36.27 10.92
C LYS A 776 -7.17 35.72 10.68
N ALA A 777 -7.31 34.43 10.48
CA ALA A 777 -8.63 33.80 10.34
C ALA A 777 -9.46 33.91 11.63
N MET A 778 -8.82 33.81 12.81
CA MET A 778 -9.47 34.04 14.09
C MET A 778 -9.92 35.51 14.26
N GLU A 779 -9.05 36.47 13.93
CA GLU A 779 -9.38 37.90 13.93
C GLU A 779 -10.54 38.24 13.01
N MET A 780 -10.66 37.54 11.89
CA MET A 780 -11.77 37.70 10.93
C MET A 780 -13.03 36.92 11.32
N GLY A 781 -13.00 36.18 12.42
CA GLY A 781 -14.12 35.35 12.88
C GLY A 781 -14.41 34.12 12.01
N GLN A 782 -13.45 33.71 11.20
CA GLN A 782 -13.56 32.50 10.36
C GLN A 782 -13.24 31.21 11.12
N LEU A 783 -12.49 31.33 12.23
CA LEU A 783 -12.09 30.23 13.10
C LEU A 783 -12.20 30.69 14.55
N GLY A 784 -12.65 29.85 15.44
CA GLY A 784 -12.73 30.14 16.86
C GLY A 784 -11.80 29.28 17.72
N ARG A 785 -11.62 29.68 18.99
CA ARG A 785 -10.85 28.91 19.96
C ARG A 785 -11.36 27.47 20.13
N PRO A 786 -12.68 27.17 20.12
CA PRO A 786 -13.16 25.79 20.29
C PRO A 786 -12.63 24.81 19.22
N GLU A 787 -12.46 25.26 17.97
CA GLU A 787 -11.89 24.41 16.92
C GLU A 787 -10.42 24.13 17.17
N LEU A 788 -9.65 25.14 17.65
CA LEU A 788 -8.25 24.94 18.04
C LEU A 788 -8.14 23.91 19.18
N GLU A 789 -8.96 24.09 20.24
CA GLU A 789 -8.97 23.19 21.39
C GLU A 789 -9.35 21.76 21.00
N HIS A 790 -10.29 21.62 20.07
CA HIS A 790 -10.74 20.32 19.59
C HIS A 790 -9.62 19.54 18.89
N CYS A 791 -8.88 20.20 18.00
CA CYS A 791 -7.72 19.59 17.32
C CYS A 791 -6.54 19.39 18.28
N ALA A 792 -6.18 20.37 19.08
CA ALA A 792 -5.09 20.28 20.05
C ALA A 792 -5.30 19.17 21.08
N ARG A 793 -6.54 18.93 21.51
CA ARG A 793 -6.90 17.81 22.37
C ARG A 793 -6.47 16.47 21.78
N ARG A 794 -6.78 16.22 20.52
CA ARG A 794 -6.43 14.96 19.84
C ARG A 794 -4.91 14.78 19.73
N VAL A 795 -4.17 15.88 19.51
CA VAL A 795 -2.70 15.86 19.53
C VAL A 795 -2.20 15.45 20.91
N LEU A 796 -2.69 16.08 21.96
CA LEU A 796 -2.29 15.78 23.34
C LEU A 796 -2.70 14.36 23.76
N GLU A 797 -3.90 13.91 23.42
CA GLU A 797 -4.38 12.54 23.67
C GLU A 797 -3.50 11.49 22.96
N LEU A 798 -3.02 11.77 21.75
CA LEU A 798 -2.05 10.90 21.10
C LEU A 798 -0.73 10.85 21.89
N ILE A 799 -0.21 12.00 22.29
CA ILE A 799 1.05 12.07 23.05
C ILE A 799 0.92 11.30 24.38
N LEU A 800 -0.26 11.31 25.01
CA LEU A 800 -0.53 10.51 26.22
C LEU A 800 -0.49 9.00 25.99
N LYS A 801 -0.70 8.51 24.76
CA LYS A 801 -0.58 7.07 24.42
C LYS A 801 0.87 6.63 24.24
N ILE A 802 1.78 7.54 23.89
CA ILE A 802 3.20 7.27 23.66
C ILE A 802 3.91 7.09 25.01
N ASP A 803 4.86 6.15 25.09
CA ASP A 803 5.63 5.77 26.29
C ASP A 803 6.89 6.63 26.54
#